data_939ddde3da820ea85133e7945b061a8e
#
_entry.id   939ddde3da820ea85133e7945b061a8e
#
_cell.length_a   1.000
_cell.length_b   1.000
_cell.length_c   1.000
_cell.angle_alpha   90.00
_cell.angle_beta   90.00
_cell.angle_gamma   90.00
#
_symmetry.space_group_name_H-M   'P 1'
#
loop_
_entity.id
_entity.type
_entity.pdbx_description
1 polymer ?
#
loop_
_entity_poly.entity_id
_entity_poly.type
_entity_poly.pdbx_seq_one_letter_code
_entity_poly.pdbx_strand_id
1 'polypeptide(L)'
;MHWTGLVLGVFSCAASVQAVNVANSSFDDIVDEKPVGWSFKGTGFRALPGVGCNGSPGVVWESAEPSKVQAGVGQELTGWETGIEYEFTAQVRAENFKTPSYKGICMCIEWFDAAGKCLGGGYLAKANMPSDWSTVRGTTKAVPTNAVKLTVYPYIGEGSSGKVFFDEITVKPRQLVPVEYLCTDAYRDLAAEGCVQFAASIHTPKPLRGKTKGTFRFRGADGSSRAVSAQTLTADEAILRLDVADLAMGEQTVVFELSSGEKMLGTTSLAFTRVDRLPERRVWIDRHNRCIVDGKPFFPLGMYFGEVTEKALGVYTNGPFNCLMPYAVTREKQLDLCTKAGLRTFVSFQGIIEGSKNARKYDCNTPEKVDAFYTNRINQLKGHPAVLGWYFFDEPPQPTIPCYRRVLDCIRKVDPGHPAWGVYHRMDVLREYVPICDIIGIDPYPIPTLPAGAITKSLRTARQAIFGRRAMWNVPQTFNWGRKDVPNDRFPTEDELRSMYWQYIADGANGLIGYSFAWMLRDREKAPADFDRDWASLCKVAGEVKKMIPVILSVDPTPALAASTQDVTCRCWAKDGLIYVVVCNVVPKPVEATVTLGEGKWEIAGHAAWTPAEMADARTIRVKMPENGVSLVRLRPMGFIRGLFK
;
A
#
# COMPACT_ATOMS: atom_id res chain seq x y z
N MET A 1 -27.75 10.01 -26.52
CA MET A 1 -27.32 11.27 -25.89
C MET A 1 -25.81 11.28 -25.86
N HIS A 2 -25.20 12.18 -26.63
CA HIS A 2 -23.75 12.24 -26.84
C HIS A 2 -23.06 12.78 -25.61
N TRP A 3 -22.14 11.99 -25.07
CA TRP A 3 -21.18 12.46 -24.07
C TRP A 3 -19.99 13.06 -24.81
N THR A 4 -19.94 14.37 -24.86
CA THR A 4 -18.71 15.09 -25.20
C THR A 4 -17.84 15.15 -23.95
N GLY A 5 -16.78 14.34 -23.94
CA GLY A 5 -15.74 14.38 -22.90
C GLY A 5 -15.02 15.71 -22.95
N LEU A 6 -15.18 16.50 -21.90
CA LEU A 6 -14.36 17.70 -21.66
C LEU A 6 -12.99 17.24 -21.16
N VAL A 7 -12.02 17.12 -22.06
CA VAL A 7 -10.60 17.02 -21.71
C VAL A 7 -10.19 18.40 -21.20
N LEU A 8 -10.24 18.59 -19.88
CA LEU A 8 -9.64 19.76 -19.23
C LEU A 8 -8.13 19.60 -19.29
N GLY A 9 -7.50 20.38 -20.17
CA GLY A 9 -6.06 20.48 -20.28
C GLY A 9 -5.46 20.89 -18.92
N VAL A 10 -4.57 20.04 -18.43
CA VAL A 10 -3.73 20.35 -17.27
C VAL A 10 -2.72 21.43 -17.71
N PHE A 11 -3.05 22.68 -17.46
CA PHE A 11 -2.06 23.75 -17.54
C PHE A 11 -1.11 23.63 -16.34
N SER A 12 -0.01 22.92 -16.54
CA SER A 12 1.12 22.91 -15.63
C SER A 12 1.81 24.28 -15.68
N CYS A 13 1.66 25.07 -14.64
CA CYS A 13 2.52 26.22 -14.41
C CYS A 13 3.48 25.87 -13.27
N ALA A 14 4.56 25.15 -13.61
CA ALA A 14 5.68 24.95 -12.72
C ALA A 14 6.36 26.30 -12.44
N ALA A 15 6.59 26.64 -11.17
CA ALA A 15 7.75 27.45 -10.84
C ALA A 15 8.95 26.70 -11.45
N SER A 16 9.77 27.34 -12.27
CA SER A 16 10.90 26.72 -12.94
C SER A 16 11.88 26.21 -11.89
N VAL A 17 11.73 24.95 -11.49
CA VAL A 17 12.83 24.22 -10.86
C VAL A 17 13.87 24.07 -11.94
N GLN A 18 15.10 24.46 -11.66
CA GLN A 18 16.20 24.38 -12.60
C GLN A 18 16.32 22.93 -13.10
N ALA A 19 16.45 22.74 -14.39
CA ALA A 19 16.58 21.40 -14.95
C ALA A 19 17.87 20.75 -14.42
N VAL A 20 17.77 19.52 -13.94
CA VAL A 20 18.96 18.75 -13.59
C VAL A 20 19.75 18.50 -14.86
N ASN A 21 21.02 18.84 -14.83
CA ASN A 21 21.90 18.63 -15.97
C ASN A 21 22.50 17.23 -15.92
N VAL A 22 22.09 16.38 -16.87
CA VAL A 22 22.75 15.11 -17.21
C VAL A 22 23.57 15.39 -18.47
N ALA A 23 24.87 15.63 -18.31
CA ALA A 23 25.74 15.92 -19.45
C ALA A 23 25.85 14.68 -20.35
N ASN A 24 25.84 14.90 -21.68
CA ASN A 24 25.93 13.83 -22.67
C ASN A 24 24.97 12.67 -22.39
N SER A 25 23.69 12.98 -22.17
CA SER A 25 22.66 12.08 -21.71
C SER A 25 22.27 10.96 -22.71
N SER A 26 22.52 11.22 -24.00
CA SER A 26 22.34 10.31 -25.15
C SER A 26 23.66 9.65 -25.59
N PHE A 27 24.74 9.86 -24.85
CA PHE A 27 26.08 9.31 -25.15
C PHE A 27 26.63 9.64 -26.54
N ASP A 28 26.19 10.74 -27.14
CA ASP A 28 26.61 11.15 -28.49
C ASP A 28 28.09 11.50 -28.58
N ASP A 29 28.66 12.07 -27.52
CA ASP A 29 30.08 12.44 -27.44
C ASP A 29 30.90 11.30 -26.83
N ILE A 30 31.71 10.63 -27.67
CA ILE A 30 32.54 9.47 -27.28
C ILE A 30 34.02 9.77 -27.57
N VAL A 31 34.87 9.46 -26.61
CA VAL A 31 36.33 9.48 -26.73
C VAL A 31 36.90 8.18 -26.15
N ASP A 32 37.71 7.45 -26.93
CA ASP A 32 38.34 6.19 -26.52
C ASP A 32 37.33 5.18 -25.90
N GLU A 33 36.20 4.94 -26.57
CA GLU A 33 35.10 4.08 -26.13
C GLU A 33 34.47 4.50 -24.78
N LYS A 34 34.67 5.75 -24.34
CA LYS A 34 34.07 6.31 -23.11
C LYS A 34 33.18 7.50 -23.44
N PRO A 35 32.01 7.60 -22.87
CA PRO A 35 31.16 8.77 -23.07
C PRO A 35 31.72 9.96 -22.29
N VAL A 36 31.83 11.11 -22.95
CA VAL A 36 32.34 12.33 -22.31
C VAL A 36 31.47 12.73 -21.13
N GLY A 37 32.10 13.04 -20.00
CA GLY A 37 31.40 13.41 -18.77
C GLY A 37 30.91 12.23 -17.92
N TRP A 38 31.16 11.00 -18.35
CA TRP A 38 30.83 9.79 -17.60
C TRP A 38 32.08 9.01 -17.19
N SER A 39 31.97 8.25 -16.09
CA SER A 39 33.06 7.41 -15.59
C SER A 39 32.63 5.96 -15.51
N PHE A 40 33.47 5.04 -16.00
CA PHE A 40 33.24 3.60 -15.85
C PHE A 40 33.80 3.09 -14.53
N LYS A 41 33.06 2.16 -13.91
CA LYS A 41 33.49 1.39 -12.74
C LYS A 41 33.30 -0.09 -13.03
N GLY A 42 34.30 -0.91 -12.75
CA GLY A 42 34.32 -2.31 -13.15
C GLY A 42 34.68 -2.48 -14.63
N THR A 43 34.33 -3.64 -15.20
CA THR A 43 34.68 -4.03 -16.58
C THR A 43 33.46 -4.35 -17.42
N GLY A 44 33.62 -4.36 -18.75
CA GLY A 44 32.59 -4.76 -19.71
C GLY A 44 31.78 -3.62 -20.31
N PHE A 45 31.88 -2.39 -19.80
CA PHE A 45 31.24 -1.22 -20.40
C PHE A 45 32.10 -0.58 -21.49
N ARG A 46 31.44 -0.20 -22.59
CA ARG A 46 32.01 0.59 -23.71
C ARG A 46 30.94 1.52 -24.26
N ALA A 47 31.35 2.70 -24.75
CA ALA A 47 30.48 3.55 -25.54
C ALA A 47 30.84 3.37 -27.01
N LEU A 48 29.85 3.10 -27.86
CA LEU A 48 30.09 2.79 -29.28
C LEU A 48 29.09 3.54 -30.18
N PRO A 49 29.50 3.95 -31.39
CA PRO A 49 28.59 4.45 -32.41
C PRO A 49 27.56 3.36 -32.81
N GLY A 50 26.34 3.76 -33.13
CA GLY A 50 25.33 2.88 -33.71
C GLY A 50 24.70 1.84 -32.79
N VAL A 51 25.05 1.82 -31.49
CA VAL A 51 24.51 0.84 -30.53
C VAL A 51 23.35 1.39 -29.69
N GLY A 52 23.09 2.68 -29.74
CA GLY A 52 22.02 3.38 -29.05
C GLY A 52 20.66 3.30 -29.75
N CYS A 53 19.68 4.04 -29.25
CA CYS A 53 18.34 4.13 -29.82
C CYS A 53 18.38 4.65 -31.24
N ASN A 54 17.62 4.07 -32.16
CA ASN A 54 17.54 4.49 -33.57
C ASN A 54 18.88 4.55 -34.29
N GLY A 55 19.89 3.81 -33.83
CA GLY A 55 21.23 3.81 -34.42
C GLY A 55 22.12 4.97 -33.98
N SER A 56 21.74 5.68 -32.91
CA SER A 56 22.60 6.68 -32.25
C SER A 56 23.81 6.01 -31.58
N PRO A 57 24.82 6.77 -31.15
CA PRO A 57 25.78 6.27 -30.18
C PRO A 57 25.08 5.83 -28.88
N GLY A 58 25.70 4.96 -28.10
CA GLY A 58 25.13 4.47 -26.87
C GLY A 58 26.17 3.73 -26.01
N VAL A 59 25.77 3.30 -24.82
CA VAL A 59 26.62 2.54 -23.93
C VAL A 59 26.17 1.08 -23.89
N VAL A 60 27.11 0.15 -24.10
CA VAL A 60 26.91 -1.29 -24.00
C VAL A 60 27.78 -1.87 -22.90
N TRP A 61 27.19 -2.74 -22.10
CA TRP A 61 27.90 -3.69 -21.25
C TRP A 61 27.83 -5.07 -21.86
N GLU A 62 28.98 -5.77 -21.87
CA GLU A 62 29.08 -7.13 -22.41
C GLU A 62 29.99 -7.99 -21.55
N SER A 63 29.53 -9.21 -21.23
CA SER A 63 30.35 -10.27 -20.64
C SER A 63 29.89 -11.63 -21.12
N ALA A 64 30.80 -12.43 -21.65
CA ALA A 64 30.52 -13.80 -22.08
C ALA A 64 30.29 -14.74 -20.87
N GLU A 65 31.01 -14.49 -19.77
CA GLU A 65 30.96 -15.25 -18.54
C GLU A 65 30.34 -14.44 -17.40
N PRO A 66 29.82 -15.09 -16.34
CA PRO A 66 29.31 -14.39 -15.18
C PRO A 66 30.33 -13.39 -14.60
N SER A 67 29.94 -12.13 -14.50
CA SER A 67 30.82 -11.05 -14.02
C SER A 67 31.21 -11.29 -12.55
N LYS A 68 32.49 -11.06 -12.23
CA LYS A 68 33.01 -11.27 -10.85
C LYS A 68 32.73 -10.07 -9.94
N VAL A 69 32.32 -8.95 -10.50
CA VAL A 69 32.07 -7.71 -9.77
C VAL A 69 30.93 -6.93 -10.43
N GLN A 70 30.30 -6.09 -9.66
CA GLN A 70 29.37 -5.08 -10.18
C GLN A 70 30.12 -4.12 -11.10
N ALA A 71 29.55 -3.81 -12.25
CA ALA A 71 30.08 -2.82 -13.19
C ALA A 71 29.04 -1.76 -13.50
N GLY A 72 29.46 -0.53 -13.78
CA GLY A 72 28.52 0.54 -14.10
C GLY A 72 29.16 1.76 -14.75
N VAL A 73 28.32 2.69 -15.16
CA VAL A 73 28.69 3.97 -15.72
C VAL A 73 28.01 5.09 -14.93
N GLY A 74 28.77 6.06 -14.43
CA GLY A 74 28.24 7.05 -13.50
C GLY A 74 28.61 8.48 -13.84
N GLN A 75 27.75 9.39 -13.44
CA GLN A 75 27.96 10.82 -13.56
C GLN A 75 27.51 11.56 -12.30
N GLU A 76 28.24 12.58 -11.91
CA GLU A 76 27.78 13.57 -10.92
C GLU A 76 26.83 14.57 -11.58
N LEU A 77 25.69 14.80 -10.96
CA LEU A 77 24.65 15.68 -11.48
C LEU A 77 24.80 17.10 -10.94
N THR A 78 24.42 18.09 -11.74
CA THR A 78 24.35 19.50 -11.35
C THR A 78 22.94 20.06 -11.56
N GLY A 79 22.64 21.21 -10.93
CA GLY A 79 21.34 21.86 -11.08
C GLY A 79 20.21 21.21 -10.25
N TRP A 80 20.54 20.30 -9.34
CA TRP A 80 19.57 19.71 -8.43
C TRP A 80 19.38 20.53 -7.14
N GLU A 81 18.28 20.32 -6.43
CA GLU A 81 17.93 21.02 -5.21
C GLU A 81 17.54 20.05 -4.10
N THR A 82 17.83 20.44 -2.83
CA THR A 82 17.38 19.69 -1.65
C THR A 82 15.87 19.80 -1.47
N GLY A 83 15.26 18.72 -0.98
CA GLY A 83 13.81 18.64 -0.73
C GLY A 83 12.96 18.47 -1.98
N ILE A 84 13.58 18.24 -3.14
CA ILE A 84 12.92 17.88 -4.39
C ILE A 84 13.01 16.37 -4.59
N GLU A 85 11.93 15.76 -5.07
CA GLU A 85 11.92 14.39 -5.60
C GLU A 85 12.26 14.43 -7.09
N TYR A 86 13.00 13.45 -7.58
CA TYR A 86 13.37 13.32 -8.98
C TYR A 86 12.80 12.06 -9.59
N GLU A 87 12.37 12.16 -10.84
CA GLU A 87 12.11 11.05 -11.73
C GLU A 87 13.33 10.87 -12.63
N PHE A 88 13.75 9.63 -12.83
CA PHE A 88 14.82 9.29 -13.75
C PHE A 88 14.41 8.20 -14.72
N THR A 89 14.81 8.33 -15.97
CA THR A 89 14.52 7.36 -17.02
C THR A 89 15.78 7.01 -17.80
N ALA A 90 15.77 5.83 -18.42
CA ALA A 90 16.72 5.42 -19.42
C ALA A 90 16.02 4.56 -20.47
N GLN A 91 16.53 4.57 -21.70
CA GLN A 91 16.24 3.52 -22.67
C GLN A 91 17.17 2.36 -22.41
N VAL A 92 16.62 1.16 -22.33
CA VAL A 92 17.37 -0.07 -22.01
C VAL A 92 16.88 -1.21 -22.88
N ARG A 93 17.82 -2.03 -23.41
CA ARG A 93 17.53 -3.31 -24.03
C ARG A 93 18.58 -4.34 -23.64
N ALA A 94 18.28 -5.62 -23.77
CA ALA A 94 19.22 -6.68 -23.43
C ALA A 94 19.18 -7.83 -24.44
N GLU A 95 20.35 -8.45 -24.65
CA GLU A 95 20.53 -9.58 -25.55
C GLU A 95 21.20 -10.73 -24.79
N ASN A 96 20.58 -11.92 -24.78
CA ASN A 96 21.09 -13.12 -24.12
C ASN A 96 21.48 -12.90 -22.65
N PHE A 97 20.84 -11.96 -21.97
CA PHE A 97 21.19 -11.56 -20.61
C PHE A 97 20.75 -12.63 -19.60
N LYS A 98 21.65 -12.97 -18.70
CA LYS A 98 21.42 -13.90 -17.58
C LYS A 98 21.96 -13.26 -16.30
N THR A 99 21.25 -13.44 -15.20
CA THR A 99 21.67 -12.97 -13.87
C THR A 99 21.18 -13.94 -12.79
N PRO A 100 21.94 -14.15 -11.71
CA PRO A 100 21.51 -14.97 -10.58
C PRO A 100 20.50 -14.24 -9.68
N SER A 101 20.28 -12.95 -9.88
CA SER A 101 19.53 -12.07 -9.00
C SER A 101 18.51 -11.22 -9.76
N TYR A 102 17.43 -10.79 -9.08
CA TYR A 102 16.53 -9.77 -9.60
C TYR A 102 17.19 -8.39 -9.82
N LYS A 103 18.41 -8.20 -9.28
CA LYS A 103 19.24 -6.99 -9.42
C LYS A 103 20.26 -7.10 -10.54
N GLY A 104 19.92 -7.70 -11.69
CA GLY A 104 20.83 -7.85 -12.81
C GLY A 104 21.09 -6.54 -13.55
N ILE A 105 20.06 -5.85 -14.00
CA ILE A 105 20.11 -4.56 -14.71
C ILE A 105 19.55 -3.50 -13.78
N CYS A 106 20.37 -2.53 -13.40
CA CYS A 106 20.04 -1.55 -12.38
C CYS A 106 20.33 -0.12 -12.85
N MET A 107 19.64 0.83 -12.24
CA MET A 107 19.95 2.24 -12.30
C MET A 107 19.60 2.88 -10.98
N CYS A 108 20.45 3.75 -10.46
CA CYS A 108 20.16 4.51 -9.25
C CYS A 108 20.52 5.98 -9.38
N ILE A 109 19.86 6.78 -8.55
CA ILE A 109 20.32 8.12 -8.17
C ILE A 109 20.63 8.04 -6.68
N GLU A 110 21.83 8.45 -6.29
CA GLU A 110 22.28 8.46 -4.90
C GLU A 110 22.77 9.84 -4.50
N TRP A 111 22.54 10.20 -3.25
CA TRP A 111 23.02 11.46 -2.67
C TRP A 111 23.96 11.20 -1.50
N PHE A 112 24.94 12.11 -1.37
CA PHE A 112 26.03 11.99 -0.40
C PHE A 112 26.16 13.26 0.42
N ASP A 113 26.61 13.14 1.67
CA ASP A 113 26.98 14.27 2.51
C ASP A 113 28.42 14.76 2.22
N ALA A 114 28.84 15.81 2.94
CA ALA A 114 30.18 16.40 2.81
C ALA A 114 31.32 15.43 3.20
N ALA A 115 31.04 14.39 3.98
CA ALA A 115 31.99 13.34 4.32
C ALA A 115 32.04 12.20 3.29
N GLY A 116 31.24 12.28 2.21
CA GLY A 116 31.14 11.24 1.18
C GLY A 116 30.28 10.04 1.58
N LYS A 117 29.55 10.12 2.67
CA LYS A 117 28.64 9.07 3.12
C LYS A 117 27.36 9.10 2.31
N CYS A 118 26.97 7.94 1.75
CA CYS A 118 25.68 7.81 1.07
C CYS A 118 24.53 7.98 2.08
N LEU A 119 23.65 8.93 1.80
CA LEU A 119 22.46 9.24 2.60
C LEU A 119 21.20 8.51 2.12
N GLY A 120 21.29 7.85 0.97
CA GLY A 120 20.19 7.15 0.31
C GLY A 120 20.06 7.47 -1.17
N GLY A 121 18.93 7.12 -1.77
CA GLY A 121 18.73 7.31 -3.21
C GLY A 121 17.36 6.84 -3.70
N GLY A 122 17.25 6.82 -5.04
CA GLY A 122 16.20 6.13 -5.77
C GLY A 122 16.81 4.98 -6.56
N TYR A 123 16.18 3.80 -6.52
CA TYR A 123 16.75 2.58 -7.10
C TYR A 123 15.75 1.90 -8.02
N LEU A 124 16.23 1.48 -9.19
CA LEU A 124 15.54 0.64 -10.15
C LEU A 124 16.35 -0.62 -10.36
N ALA A 125 15.69 -1.79 -10.37
CA ALA A 125 16.33 -3.06 -10.65
C ALA A 125 15.43 -3.93 -11.53
N LYS A 126 16.01 -4.63 -12.50
CA LYS A 126 15.35 -5.58 -13.39
C LYS A 126 16.18 -6.87 -13.51
N ALA A 127 15.52 -8.01 -13.48
CA ALA A 127 16.17 -9.30 -13.74
C ALA A 127 16.46 -9.49 -15.23
N ASN A 128 15.67 -8.90 -16.10
CA ASN A 128 15.85 -8.95 -17.55
C ASN A 128 15.15 -7.77 -18.24
N MET A 129 15.52 -7.52 -19.49
CA MET A 129 14.88 -6.56 -20.39
C MET A 129 14.63 -7.22 -21.76
N PRO A 130 13.64 -6.73 -22.56
CA PRO A 130 13.44 -7.18 -23.93
C PRO A 130 14.65 -6.89 -24.82
N SER A 131 14.72 -7.57 -25.98
CA SER A 131 15.68 -7.26 -27.06
C SER A 131 15.40 -5.93 -27.73
N ASP A 132 14.15 -5.47 -27.66
CA ASP A 132 13.75 -4.15 -28.16
C ASP A 132 13.92 -3.07 -27.10
N TRP A 133 14.18 -1.85 -27.53
CA TRP A 133 14.32 -0.71 -26.65
C TRP A 133 13.06 -0.48 -25.81
N SER A 134 13.27 -0.30 -24.51
CA SER A 134 12.20 -0.07 -23.55
C SER A 134 12.60 0.99 -22.54
N THR A 135 11.68 1.93 -22.27
CA THR A 135 11.91 2.94 -21.25
C THR A 135 11.79 2.33 -19.85
N VAL A 136 12.84 2.43 -19.05
CA VAL A 136 12.78 2.17 -17.61
C VAL A 136 12.63 3.49 -16.86
N ARG A 137 11.89 3.46 -15.75
CA ARG A 137 11.59 4.65 -14.95
C ARG A 137 11.72 4.36 -13.47
N GLY A 138 12.43 5.22 -12.75
CA GLY A 138 12.53 5.20 -11.30
C GLY A 138 12.25 6.58 -10.70
N THR A 139 12.04 6.63 -9.39
CA THR A 139 11.84 7.86 -8.65
C THR A 139 12.71 7.88 -7.40
N THR A 140 13.07 9.07 -6.94
CA THR A 140 13.76 9.28 -5.67
C THR A 140 12.77 9.72 -4.60
N LYS A 141 13.18 9.64 -3.34
CA LYS A 141 12.60 10.46 -2.28
C LYS A 141 13.09 11.90 -2.40
N ALA A 142 12.55 12.81 -1.59
CA ALA A 142 13.07 14.16 -1.50
C ALA A 142 14.55 14.15 -1.06
N VAL A 143 15.40 14.84 -1.80
CA VAL A 143 16.83 14.94 -1.49
C VAL A 143 17.03 15.57 -0.10
N PRO A 144 17.79 14.95 0.82
CA PRO A 144 18.00 15.47 2.16
C PRO A 144 18.69 16.84 2.16
N THR A 145 18.43 17.65 3.18
CA THR A 145 18.99 19.01 3.28
C THR A 145 20.51 19.05 3.48
N ASN A 146 21.11 17.97 3.99
CA ASN A 146 22.54 17.82 4.18
C ASN A 146 23.25 17.10 3.00
N ALA A 147 22.55 16.82 1.90
CA ALA A 147 23.19 16.32 0.69
C ALA A 147 23.95 17.44 -0.01
N VAL A 148 25.18 17.13 -0.42
CA VAL A 148 26.07 18.06 -1.18
C VAL A 148 26.42 17.51 -2.55
N LYS A 149 26.15 16.25 -2.81
CA LYS A 149 26.44 15.57 -4.07
C LYS A 149 25.30 14.65 -4.47
N LEU A 150 24.98 14.62 -5.75
CA LEU A 150 24.00 13.73 -6.39
C LEU A 150 24.66 13.02 -7.57
N THR A 151 24.48 11.71 -7.69
CA THR A 151 25.02 10.92 -8.80
C THR A 151 23.92 10.10 -9.45
N VAL A 152 24.03 9.89 -10.78
CA VAL A 152 23.26 8.89 -11.52
C VAL A 152 24.19 7.74 -11.91
N TYR A 153 23.72 6.49 -11.76
CA TYR A 153 24.56 5.32 -11.94
C TYR A 153 23.76 4.12 -12.49
N PRO A 154 23.68 3.95 -13.85
CA PRO A 154 23.34 2.68 -14.47
C PRO A 154 24.43 1.64 -14.18
N TYR A 155 24.02 0.40 -13.78
CA TYR A 155 24.99 -0.65 -13.48
C TYR A 155 24.41 -2.05 -13.69
N ILE A 156 25.31 -3.00 -13.83
CA ILE A 156 25.02 -4.42 -13.94
C ILE A 156 25.48 -5.13 -12.65
N GLY A 157 24.60 -5.95 -12.09
CA GLY A 157 24.87 -6.72 -10.88
C GLY A 157 25.90 -7.83 -11.12
N GLU A 158 26.64 -8.16 -10.05
CA GLU A 158 27.58 -9.29 -10.03
C GLU A 158 26.90 -10.61 -10.43
N GLY A 159 27.65 -11.50 -11.10
CA GLY A 159 27.17 -12.79 -11.57
C GLY A 159 26.40 -12.74 -12.89
N SER A 160 26.27 -11.58 -13.50
CA SER A 160 25.55 -11.40 -14.76
C SER A 160 26.42 -11.68 -16.00
N SER A 161 25.81 -12.16 -17.09
CA SER A 161 26.43 -12.37 -18.41
C SER A 161 25.46 -11.97 -19.53
N GLY A 162 25.97 -11.78 -20.75
CA GLY A 162 25.20 -11.30 -21.92
C GLY A 162 25.52 -9.87 -22.27
N LYS A 163 24.56 -9.17 -22.90
CA LYS A 163 24.72 -7.76 -23.32
C LYS A 163 23.56 -6.93 -22.81
N VAL A 164 23.86 -5.72 -22.34
CA VAL A 164 22.88 -4.71 -21.93
C VAL A 164 23.26 -3.37 -22.52
N PHE A 165 22.30 -2.68 -23.09
CA PHE A 165 22.48 -1.39 -23.74
C PHE A 165 21.70 -0.32 -22.99
N PHE A 166 22.32 0.84 -22.82
CA PHE A 166 21.72 2.02 -22.17
C PHE A 166 21.83 3.22 -23.10
N ASP A 167 20.79 4.04 -23.12
CA ASP A 167 20.73 5.29 -23.86
C ASP A 167 19.70 6.25 -23.24
N GLU A 168 19.70 7.51 -23.68
CA GLU A 168 18.72 8.54 -23.34
C GLU A 168 18.42 8.65 -21.82
N ILE A 169 19.47 8.81 -21.01
CA ILE A 169 19.31 8.97 -19.57
C ILE A 169 18.79 10.35 -19.24
N THR A 170 17.67 10.45 -18.56
CA THR A 170 17.11 11.73 -18.10
C THR A 170 16.88 11.73 -16.60
N VAL A 171 17.08 12.91 -15.98
CA VAL A 171 16.72 13.18 -14.59
C VAL A 171 15.94 14.48 -14.54
N LYS A 172 14.72 14.44 -14.03
CA LYS A 172 13.82 15.60 -13.99
C LYS A 172 13.22 15.73 -12.61
N PRO A 173 12.98 16.94 -12.11
CA PRO A 173 12.16 17.12 -10.93
C PRO A 173 10.83 16.39 -11.12
N ARG A 174 10.46 15.58 -10.14
CA ARG A 174 9.16 14.91 -10.15
C ARG A 174 8.09 15.98 -9.98
N GLN A 175 7.25 16.15 -10.97
CA GLN A 175 6.08 17.00 -10.85
C GLN A 175 5.08 16.28 -9.94
N LEU A 176 5.10 16.62 -8.66
CA LEU A 176 4.05 16.20 -7.76
C LEU A 176 2.77 16.91 -8.19
N VAL A 177 1.72 16.15 -8.43
CA VAL A 177 0.39 16.71 -8.68
C VAL A 177 -0.03 17.40 -7.39
N PRO A 178 -0.27 18.73 -7.39
CA PRO A 178 -0.57 19.47 -6.16
C PRO A 178 -1.81 18.98 -5.43
N VAL A 179 -2.74 18.35 -6.15
CA VAL A 179 -3.95 17.71 -5.61
C VAL A 179 -4.10 16.35 -6.27
N GLU A 180 -3.98 15.28 -5.49
CA GLU A 180 -3.97 13.91 -6.03
C GLU A 180 -5.37 13.32 -6.12
N TYR A 181 -6.14 13.35 -5.03
CA TYR A 181 -7.49 12.82 -4.99
C TYR A 181 -8.35 13.51 -3.93
N LEU A 182 -9.66 13.33 -4.05
CA LEU A 182 -10.68 13.71 -3.08
C LEU A 182 -11.44 12.45 -2.66
N CYS A 183 -11.73 12.32 -1.36
CA CYS A 183 -12.52 11.23 -0.82
C CYS A 183 -13.37 11.69 0.36
N THR A 184 -14.32 10.84 0.78
CA THR A 184 -15.08 11.03 2.02
C THR A 184 -14.88 9.88 3.00
N ASP A 185 -15.33 10.05 4.25
CA ASP A 185 -15.47 9.00 5.24
C ASP A 185 -16.80 8.23 5.12
N ALA A 186 -17.66 8.63 4.18
CA ALA A 186 -18.89 7.92 3.84
C ALA A 186 -18.59 6.81 2.83
N TYR A 187 -19.10 5.61 3.10
CA TYR A 187 -18.89 4.47 2.21
C TYR A 187 -19.47 4.74 0.81
N ARG A 188 -18.56 4.67 -0.19
CA ARG A 188 -18.89 4.96 -1.60
C ARG A 188 -19.46 6.35 -1.81
N ASP A 189 -19.05 7.29 -0.98
CA ASP A 189 -19.40 8.71 -1.09
C ASP A 189 -20.91 8.95 -1.06
N LEU A 190 -21.63 8.13 -0.26
CA LEU A 190 -23.09 8.14 -0.10
C LEU A 190 -23.46 8.29 1.38
N ALA A 191 -24.28 9.28 1.74
CA ALA A 191 -24.74 9.49 3.11
C ALA A 191 -26.22 9.92 3.17
N ALA A 192 -26.90 9.55 4.27
CA ALA A 192 -28.28 9.95 4.56
C ALA A 192 -28.34 11.00 5.68
N GLU A 193 -27.51 10.86 6.70
CA GLU A 193 -27.56 11.67 7.92
C GLU A 193 -26.19 11.78 8.59
N GLY A 194 -26.11 12.61 9.63
CA GLY A 194 -24.92 12.81 10.43
C GLY A 194 -23.90 13.73 9.75
N CYS A 195 -22.67 13.68 10.22
CA CYS A 195 -21.57 14.49 9.69
C CYS A 195 -20.75 13.70 8.68
N VAL A 196 -20.41 14.31 7.56
CA VAL A 196 -19.50 13.77 6.55
C VAL A 196 -18.20 14.59 6.50
N GLN A 197 -17.08 13.91 6.36
CA GLN A 197 -15.77 14.53 6.21
C GLN A 197 -15.28 14.36 4.77
N PHE A 198 -15.07 15.50 4.09
CA PHE A 198 -14.39 15.55 2.79
C PHE A 198 -12.91 15.79 3.03
N ALA A 199 -12.05 15.05 2.34
CA ALA A 199 -10.61 15.18 2.44
C ALA A 199 -9.94 15.12 1.08
N ALA A 200 -9.14 16.13 0.77
CA ALA A 200 -8.31 16.17 -0.42
C ALA A 200 -6.85 15.86 -0.06
N SER A 201 -6.23 14.95 -0.80
CA SER A 201 -4.80 14.70 -0.74
C SER A 201 -4.07 15.81 -1.49
N ILE A 202 -3.20 16.55 -0.81
CA ILE A 202 -2.48 17.69 -1.35
C ILE A 202 -0.97 17.57 -1.16
N HIS A 203 -0.23 18.13 -2.11
CA HIS A 203 1.21 18.36 -2.00
C HIS A 203 1.49 19.84 -2.16
N THR A 204 1.67 20.55 -1.07
CA THR A 204 2.06 21.96 -1.14
C THR A 204 3.57 22.07 -1.36
N PRO A 205 4.04 22.62 -2.50
CA PRO A 205 5.45 22.90 -2.74
C PRO A 205 6.05 23.72 -1.59
N LYS A 206 7.28 23.43 -1.18
CA LYS A 206 7.95 24.10 -0.05
C LYS A 206 7.81 25.63 -0.03
N PRO A 207 8.04 26.36 -1.14
CA PRO A 207 7.93 27.83 -1.16
C PRO A 207 6.52 28.36 -0.91
N LEU A 208 5.50 27.52 -1.10
CA LEU A 208 4.08 27.87 -1.00
C LEU A 208 3.42 27.37 0.29
N ARG A 209 4.16 26.64 1.14
CA ARG A 209 3.63 26.19 2.44
C ARG A 209 3.20 27.37 3.28
N GLY A 210 1.99 27.29 3.84
CA GLY A 210 1.35 28.38 4.59
C GLY A 210 0.79 29.53 3.74
N LYS A 211 0.96 29.48 2.40
CA LYS A 211 0.44 30.49 1.47
C LYS A 211 -0.66 29.93 0.56
N THR A 212 -1.11 28.71 0.80
CA THR A 212 -2.14 28.05 0.00
C THR A 212 -3.50 28.11 0.67
N LYS A 213 -4.56 28.14 -0.15
CA LYS A 213 -5.96 28.09 0.25
C LYS A 213 -6.63 26.91 -0.42
N GLY A 214 -7.35 26.10 0.36
CA GLY A 214 -8.19 25.00 -0.11
C GLY A 214 -9.66 25.45 -0.13
N THR A 215 -10.36 25.19 -1.24
CA THR A 215 -11.78 25.53 -1.40
C THR A 215 -12.52 24.30 -1.93
N PHE A 216 -13.58 23.90 -1.25
CA PHE A 216 -14.52 22.89 -1.73
C PHE A 216 -15.70 23.60 -2.40
N ARG A 217 -16.04 23.21 -3.63
CA ARG A 217 -17.22 23.66 -4.36
C ARG A 217 -18.19 22.52 -4.53
N PHE A 218 -19.39 22.70 -4.08
CA PHE A 218 -20.50 21.78 -4.27
C PHE A 218 -21.35 22.27 -5.45
N ARG A 219 -21.50 21.45 -6.48
CA ARG A 219 -22.29 21.74 -7.67
C ARG A 219 -23.44 20.75 -7.74
N GLY A 220 -24.66 21.25 -7.59
CA GLY A 220 -25.88 20.47 -7.75
C GLY A 220 -26.19 20.17 -9.21
N ALA A 221 -27.02 19.15 -9.45
CA ALA A 221 -27.53 18.82 -10.79
C ALA A 221 -28.38 19.96 -11.40
N ASP A 222 -28.94 20.83 -10.56
CA ASP A 222 -29.71 22.03 -10.93
C ASP A 222 -28.83 23.23 -11.32
N GLY A 223 -27.50 23.05 -11.35
CA GLY A 223 -26.56 24.14 -11.64
C GLY A 223 -26.23 25.03 -10.45
N SER A 224 -26.80 24.80 -9.26
CA SER A 224 -26.44 25.50 -8.04
C SER A 224 -24.96 25.27 -7.71
N SER A 225 -24.32 26.29 -7.11
CA SER A 225 -22.91 26.16 -6.70
C SER A 225 -22.69 26.85 -5.36
N ARG A 226 -22.10 26.11 -4.42
CA ARG A 226 -21.72 26.60 -3.09
C ARG A 226 -20.22 26.38 -2.87
N ALA A 227 -19.48 27.42 -2.49
CA ALA A 227 -18.07 27.32 -2.14
C ALA A 227 -17.90 27.38 -0.61
N VAL A 228 -17.06 26.47 -0.08
CA VAL A 228 -16.73 26.42 1.36
C VAL A 228 -15.22 26.24 1.48
N SER A 229 -14.58 27.08 2.31
CA SER A 229 -13.14 26.93 2.60
C SER A 229 -12.89 25.68 3.43
N ALA A 230 -11.75 25.04 3.23
CA ALA A 230 -11.32 23.93 4.07
C ALA A 230 -11.17 24.38 5.53
N GLN A 231 -11.67 23.59 6.47
CA GLN A 231 -11.51 23.85 7.91
C GLN A 231 -10.07 23.61 8.38
N THR A 232 -9.39 22.65 7.74
CA THR A 232 -8.00 22.31 8.01
C THR A 232 -7.25 22.23 6.69
N LEU A 233 -6.07 22.84 6.62
CA LEU A 233 -5.18 22.77 5.47
C LEU A 233 -3.78 22.53 5.97
N THR A 234 -3.20 21.40 5.59
CA THR A 234 -1.82 20.99 5.90
C THR A 234 -1.01 20.81 4.62
N ALA A 235 0.26 20.42 4.73
CA ALA A 235 1.08 20.09 3.56
C ALA A 235 0.61 18.82 2.81
N ASP A 236 -0.18 17.96 3.48
CA ASP A 236 -0.55 16.65 2.95
C ASP A 236 -2.06 16.48 2.78
N GLU A 237 -2.88 17.29 3.46
CA GLU A 237 -4.31 17.11 3.51
C GLU A 237 -5.08 18.43 3.69
N ALA A 238 -6.21 18.56 2.99
CA ALA A 238 -7.23 19.56 3.24
C ALA A 238 -8.54 18.88 3.66
N ILE A 239 -9.11 19.32 4.79
CA ILE A 239 -10.29 18.69 5.40
C ILE A 239 -11.43 19.68 5.48
N LEU A 240 -12.64 19.22 5.15
CA LEU A 240 -13.91 19.91 5.39
C LEU A 240 -14.89 18.95 6.07
N ARG A 241 -15.51 19.39 7.16
CA ARG A 241 -16.59 18.66 7.85
C ARG A 241 -17.89 19.41 7.69
N LEU A 242 -18.93 18.70 7.26
CA LEU A 242 -20.28 19.26 7.12
C LEU A 242 -21.32 18.31 7.71
N ASP A 243 -22.40 18.83 8.21
CA ASP A 243 -23.60 18.05 8.44
C ASP A 243 -24.20 17.66 7.08
N VAL A 244 -24.60 16.40 6.92
CA VAL A 244 -25.24 15.91 5.69
C VAL A 244 -26.54 16.68 5.43
N ALA A 245 -27.23 17.15 6.48
CA ALA A 245 -28.42 17.97 6.37
C ALA A 245 -28.18 19.31 5.65
N ASP A 246 -26.97 19.85 5.68
CA ASP A 246 -26.58 21.10 5.00
C ASP A 246 -26.26 20.90 3.50
N LEU A 247 -26.26 19.69 3.00
CA LEU A 247 -26.00 19.37 1.60
C LEU A 247 -27.31 19.24 0.83
N ALA A 248 -27.29 19.53 -0.48
CA ALA A 248 -28.45 19.34 -1.33
C ALA A 248 -28.78 17.84 -1.46
N MET A 249 -30.07 17.52 -1.64
CA MET A 249 -30.53 16.15 -1.89
C MET A 249 -30.09 15.69 -3.28
N GLY A 250 -29.75 14.42 -3.42
CA GLY A 250 -29.30 13.83 -4.67
C GLY A 250 -27.80 13.92 -4.92
N GLU A 251 -27.38 13.67 -6.15
CA GLU A 251 -25.97 13.69 -6.55
C GLU A 251 -25.46 15.11 -6.73
N GLN A 252 -24.28 15.37 -6.22
CA GLN A 252 -23.55 16.63 -6.34
C GLN A 252 -22.11 16.31 -6.78
N THR A 253 -21.57 17.16 -7.65
CA THR A 253 -20.12 17.15 -7.93
C THR A 253 -19.42 18.02 -6.91
N VAL A 254 -18.58 17.42 -6.09
CA VAL A 254 -17.72 18.13 -5.14
C VAL A 254 -16.36 18.34 -5.81
N VAL A 255 -15.95 19.60 -5.95
CA VAL A 255 -14.66 19.99 -6.54
C VAL A 255 -13.80 20.59 -5.44
N PHE A 256 -12.58 20.10 -5.27
CA PHE A 256 -11.58 20.74 -4.43
C PHE A 256 -10.60 21.53 -5.29
N GLU A 257 -10.37 22.78 -4.93
CA GLU A 257 -9.45 23.72 -5.58
C GLU A 257 -8.36 24.13 -4.60
N LEU A 258 -7.10 23.96 -4.98
CA LEU A 258 -5.93 24.45 -4.25
C LEU A 258 -5.37 25.66 -4.97
N SER A 259 -5.24 26.80 -4.29
CA SER A 259 -4.72 28.03 -4.86
C SER A 259 -3.67 28.70 -3.96
N SER A 260 -2.85 29.59 -4.55
CA SER A 260 -1.96 30.50 -3.82
C SER A 260 -2.13 31.89 -4.43
N GLY A 261 -2.74 32.80 -3.68
CA GLY A 261 -3.27 34.05 -4.23
C GLY A 261 -4.30 33.75 -5.32
N GLU A 262 -4.17 34.39 -6.47
CA GLU A 262 -5.02 34.15 -7.65
C GLU A 262 -4.61 32.93 -8.48
N LYS A 263 -3.45 32.31 -8.19
CA LYS A 263 -2.93 31.21 -8.96
C LYS A 263 -3.55 29.90 -8.52
N MET A 264 -4.23 29.20 -9.45
CA MET A 264 -4.67 27.83 -9.29
C MET A 264 -3.46 26.88 -9.33
N LEU A 265 -3.28 26.05 -8.31
CA LEU A 265 -2.21 25.07 -8.21
C LEU A 265 -2.66 23.67 -8.64
N GLY A 266 -3.92 23.31 -8.36
CA GLY A 266 -4.48 22.02 -8.71
C GLY A 266 -5.95 21.91 -8.34
N THR A 267 -6.62 20.94 -8.93
CA THR A 267 -8.03 20.63 -8.68
C THR A 267 -8.30 19.14 -8.81
N THR A 268 -9.28 18.65 -8.08
CA THR A 268 -9.81 17.29 -8.20
C THR A 268 -11.31 17.31 -7.91
N SER A 269 -12.03 16.27 -8.29
CA SER A 269 -13.47 16.18 -8.07
C SER A 269 -13.92 14.80 -7.63
N LEU A 270 -15.08 14.76 -7.01
CA LEU A 270 -15.75 13.56 -6.50
C LEU A 270 -17.26 13.71 -6.70
N ALA A 271 -17.93 12.64 -7.13
CA ALA A 271 -19.39 12.56 -7.05
C ALA A 271 -19.79 12.13 -5.62
N PHE A 272 -20.59 12.95 -4.95
CA PHE A 272 -21.15 12.66 -3.63
C PHE A 272 -22.67 12.67 -3.72
N THR A 273 -23.33 11.73 -3.05
CA THR A 273 -24.79 11.66 -3.07
C THR A 273 -25.37 11.73 -1.66
N ARG A 274 -26.25 12.69 -1.42
CA ARG A 274 -27.14 12.69 -0.27
C ARG A 274 -28.43 11.96 -0.63
N VAL A 275 -28.84 11.00 0.20
CA VAL A 275 -30.09 10.25 0.06
C VAL A 275 -30.94 10.40 1.32
N ASP A 276 -32.26 10.16 1.22
CA ASP A 276 -33.14 10.12 2.40
C ASP A 276 -32.84 8.91 3.28
N ARG A 277 -32.50 7.79 2.66
CA ARG A 277 -32.20 6.54 3.34
C ARG A 277 -31.11 5.78 2.59
N LEU A 278 -30.14 5.26 3.35
CA LEU A 278 -29.11 4.38 2.77
C LEU A 278 -29.75 3.11 2.20
N PRO A 279 -29.28 2.64 1.04
CA PRO A 279 -29.73 1.37 0.47
C PRO A 279 -29.44 0.23 1.45
N GLU A 280 -30.26 -0.79 1.43
CA GLU A 280 -29.98 -2.03 2.18
C GLU A 280 -28.70 -2.67 1.62
N ARG A 281 -27.76 -2.96 2.51
CA ARG A 281 -26.46 -3.53 2.17
C ARG A 281 -26.19 -4.72 3.06
N ARG A 282 -25.81 -5.81 2.46
CA ARG A 282 -25.46 -7.01 3.19
C ARG A 282 -24.05 -6.96 3.75
N VAL A 283 -23.10 -6.50 2.95
CA VAL A 283 -21.69 -6.29 3.34
C VAL A 283 -21.27 -4.89 2.92
N TRP A 284 -20.72 -4.12 3.84
CA TRP A 284 -20.27 -2.76 3.57
C TRP A 284 -19.24 -2.30 4.61
N ILE A 285 -18.61 -1.15 4.38
CA ILE A 285 -17.63 -0.54 5.30
C ILE A 285 -18.28 0.65 5.98
N ASP A 286 -18.28 0.67 7.31
CA ASP A 286 -18.82 1.81 8.06
C ASP A 286 -17.80 2.97 8.18
N ARG A 287 -18.24 4.10 8.74
CA ARG A 287 -17.40 5.28 8.96
C ARG A 287 -16.18 5.06 9.87
N HIS A 288 -16.15 3.96 10.62
CA HIS A 288 -15.04 3.54 11.46
C HIS A 288 -14.11 2.53 10.74
N ASN A 289 -14.30 2.38 9.44
CA ASN A 289 -13.60 1.40 8.59
C ASN A 289 -13.81 -0.07 9.01
N ARG A 290 -14.88 -0.37 9.76
CA ARG A 290 -15.24 -1.74 10.09
C ARG A 290 -16.03 -2.36 8.94
N CYS A 291 -15.75 -3.61 8.63
CA CYS A 291 -16.64 -4.40 7.79
C CYS A 291 -17.93 -4.70 8.55
N ILE A 292 -19.06 -4.43 7.95
CA ILE A 292 -20.38 -4.80 8.47
C ILE A 292 -20.92 -5.92 7.59
N VAL A 293 -21.30 -7.03 8.22
CA VAL A 293 -21.87 -8.20 7.55
C VAL A 293 -23.22 -8.52 8.21
N ASP A 294 -24.29 -8.53 7.44
CA ASP A 294 -25.65 -8.77 7.93
C ASP A 294 -25.97 -7.90 9.18
N GLY A 295 -25.59 -6.61 9.12
CA GLY A 295 -25.80 -5.61 10.18
C GLY A 295 -24.86 -5.71 11.39
N LYS A 296 -23.88 -6.60 11.41
CA LYS A 296 -22.96 -6.81 12.53
C LYS A 296 -21.51 -6.50 12.13
N PRO A 297 -20.72 -5.84 13.01
CA PRO A 297 -19.29 -5.67 12.79
C PRO A 297 -18.57 -7.01 12.63
N PHE A 298 -17.72 -7.09 11.61
CA PHE A 298 -16.97 -8.29 11.24
C PHE A 298 -15.49 -7.90 10.99
N PHE A 299 -14.57 -8.63 11.60
CA PHE A 299 -13.15 -8.50 11.33
C PHE A 299 -12.70 -9.66 10.46
N PRO A 300 -12.42 -9.45 9.16
CA PRO A 300 -11.91 -10.52 8.31
C PRO A 300 -10.58 -11.04 8.86
N LEU A 301 -10.56 -12.30 9.26
CA LEU A 301 -9.38 -13.02 9.70
C LEU A 301 -9.28 -14.29 8.88
N GLY A 302 -8.41 -14.32 7.89
CA GLY A 302 -8.38 -15.38 6.90
C GLY A 302 -7.02 -15.57 6.24
N MET A 303 -7.04 -16.36 5.18
CA MET A 303 -5.84 -16.63 4.38
C MET A 303 -6.16 -16.74 2.89
N TYR A 304 -5.13 -16.55 2.09
CA TYR A 304 -5.17 -16.83 0.65
C TYR A 304 -5.21 -18.33 0.40
N PHE A 305 -6.10 -18.74 -0.49
CA PHE A 305 -6.28 -20.10 -0.97
C PHE A 305 -5.84 -20.23 -2.42
N GLY A 306 -5.47 -21.42 -2.85
CA GLY A 306 -5.42 -21.77 -4.26
C GLY A 306 -6.84 -22.02 -4.79
N GLU A 307 -7.21 -23.27 -4.91
CA GLU A 307 -8.58 -23.70 -5.20
C GLU A 307 -9.30 -24.11 -3.91
N VAL A 308 -10.57 -23.72 -3.77
CA VAL A 308 -11.40 -24.13 -2.64
C VAL A 308 -11.91 -25.54 -2.89
N THR A 309 -11.47 -26.49 -2.05
CA THR A 309 -11.87 -27.90 -2.09
C THR A 309 -12.28 -28.38 -0.70
N GLU A 310 -13.09 -29.43 -0.61
CA GLU A 310 -13.47 -30.03 0.68
C GLU A 310 -12.25 -30.49 1.49
N LYS A 311 -11.25 -31.08 0.84
CA LYS A 311 -9.98 -31.52 1.47
C LYS A 311 -9.24 -30.33 2.12
N ALA A 312 -9.11 -29.20 1.40
CA ALA A 312 -8.46 -28.00 1.90
C ALA A 312 -9.26 -27.37 3.05
N LEU A 313 -10.58 -27.27 2.91
CA LEU A 313 -11.46 -26.76 3.95
C LEU A 313 -11.44 -27.62 5.21
N GLY A 314 -11.39 -28.95 5.09
CA GLY A 314 -11.30 -29.87 6.23
C GLY A 314 -10.08 -29.64 7.13
N VAL A 315 -8.98 -29.14 6.56
CA VAL A 315 -7.79 -28.71 7.33
C VAL A 315 -8.00 -27.29 7.89
N TYR A 316 -8.48 -26.38 7.04
CA TYR A 316 -8.57 -24.96 7.37
C TYR A 316 -9.57 -24.64 8.50
N THR A 317 -10.68 -25.33 8.54
CA THR A 317 -11.73 -25.15 9.57
C THR A 317 -11.31 -25.56 10.97
N ASN A 318 -10.20 -26.29 11.11
CA ASN A 318 -9.57 -26.53 12.41
C ASN A 318 -8.82 -25.30 12.96
N GLY A 319 -8.60 -24.28 12.13
CA GLY A 319 -8.00 -23.02 12.52
C GLY A 319 -9.03 -21.98 13.00
N PRO A 320 -8.57 -20.83 13.52
CA PRO A 320 -9.44 -19.80 14.09
C PRO A 320 -10.04 -18.84 13.05
N PHE A 321 -9.93 -19.12 11.78
CA PHE A 321 -10.27 -18.23 10.67
C PHE A 321 -11.77 -18.16 10.41
N ASN A 322 -12.25 -17.03 9.90
CA ASN A 322 -13.67 -16.78 9.58
C ASN A 322 -13.92 -16.45 8.11
N CYS A 323 -12.86 -16.28 7.33
CA CYS A 323 -12.95 -16.05 5.88
C CYS A 323 -11.74 -16.63 5.14
N LEU A 324 -11.82 -16.62 3.81
CA LEU A 324 -10.70 -16.99 2.93
C LEU A 324 -10.74 -16.19 1.61
N MET A 325 -9.63 -16.12 0.91
CA MET A 325 -9.50 -15.48 -0.40
C MET A 325 -8.93 -16.46 -1.43
N PRO A 326 -9.75 -17.00 -2.35
CA PRO A 326 -9.26 -17.89 -3.39
C PRO A 326 -8.49 -17.11 -4.45
N TYR A 327 -7.33 -17.65 -4.84
CA TYR A 327 -6.54 -17.05 -5.94
C TYR A 327 -7.14 -17.34 -7.31
N ALA A 328 -7.81 -18.49 -7.46
CA ALA A 328 -8.52 -18.84 -8.69
C ALA A 328 -9.83 -18.05 -8.80
N VAL A 329 -10.30 -17.82 -10.05
CA VAL A 329 -11.62 -17.22 -10.29
C VAL A 329 -12.70 -18.08 -9.64
N THR A 330 -13.41 -17.50 -8.69
CA THR A 330 -14.36 -18.20 -7.82
C THR A 330 -15.62 -18.62 -8.57
N ARG A 331 -16.09 -19.83 -8.33
CA ARG A 331 -17.32 -20.41 -8.89
C ARG A 331 -18.36 -20.60 -7.78
N GLU A 332 -19.64 -20.66 -8.13
CA GLU A 332 -20.75 -20.83 -7.19
C GLU A 332 -20.58 -22.05 -6.27
N LYS A 333 -20.22 -23.21 -6.84
CA LYS A 333 -19.93 -24.43 -6.07
C LYS A 333 -18.87 -24.20 -4.94
N GLN A 334 -17.90 -23.33 -5.15
CA GLN A 334 -16.89 -23.01 -4.15
C GLN A 334 -17.47 -22.12 -3.04
N LEU A 335 -18.42 -21.26 -3.39
CA LEU A 335 -19.17 -20.46 -2.41
C LEU A 335 -20.06 -21.35 -1.53
N ASP A 336 -20.71 -22.37 -2.12
CA ASP A 336 -21.50 -23.37 -1.38
C ASP A 336 -20.65 -24.11 -0.36
N LEU A 337 -19.44 -24.54 -0.75
CA LEU A 337 -18.48 -25.18 0.16
C LEU A 337 -18.09 -24.25 1.32
N CYS A 338 -17.85 -22.97 1.05
CA CYS A 338 -17.55 -21.99 2.10
C CYS A 338 -18.74 -21.80 3.04
N THR A 339 -19.98 -21.71 2.51
CA THR A 339 -21.20 -21.61 3.34
C THR A 339 -21.36 -22.83 4.25
N LYS A 340 -21.19 -24.04 3.70
CA LYS A 340 -21.24 -25.30 4.46
C LYS A 340 -20.19 -25.33 5.58
N ALA A 341 -19.03 -24.74 5.33
CA ALA A 341 -17.94 -24.62 6.30
C ALA A 341 -18.09 -23.46 7.29
N GLY A 342 -19.14 -22.65 7.21
CA GLY A 342 -19.36 -21.48 8.06
C GLY A 342 -18.39 -20.33 7.79
N LEU A 343 -17.80 -20.26 6.58
CA LEU A 343 -16.82 -19.28 6.19
C LEU A 343 -17.40 -18.26 5.21
N ARG A 344 -16.89 -17.02 5.29
CA ARG A 344 -17.07 -16.01 4.24
C ARG A 344 -15.92 -16.10 3.25
N THR A 345 -16.12 -15.62 2.02
CA THR A 345 -15.06 -15.64 1.02
C THR A 345 -15.13 -14.44 0.10
N PHE A 346 -13.98 -14.05 -0.39
CA PHE A 346 -13.89 -13.10 -1.50
C PHE A 346 -14.15 -13.82 -2.82
N VAL A 347 -14.73 -13.09 -3.77
CA VAL A 347 -14.77 -13.53 -5.15
C VAL A 347 -13.59 -12.91 -5.88
N SER A 348 -12.68 -13.75 -6.36
CA SER A 348 -11.48 -13.31 -7.07
C SER A 348 -11.75 -13.15 -8.55
N PHE A 349 -11.33 -12.01 -9.10
CA PHE A 349 -11.29 -11.72 -10.55
C PHE A 349 -9.85 -11.61 -11.08
N GLN A 350 -8.86 -11.65 -10.21
CA GLN A 350 -7.43 -11.69 -10.53
C GLN A 350 -6.97 -10.80 -11.67
N GLY A 351 -7.24 -9.50 -11.58
CA GLY A 351 -6.71 -8.55 -12.55
C GLY A 351 -7.15 -8.78 -13.97
N ILE A 352 -8.41 -9.19 -14.16
CA ILE A 352 -9.01 -9.26 -15.51
C ILE A 352 -9.32 -7.84 -15.97
N ILE A 353 -8.41 -7.29 -16.77
CA ILE A 353 -8.55 -6.02 -17.49
C ILE A 353 -8.10 -6.26 -18.93
N GLU A 354 -8.48 -5.40 -19.84
CA GLU A 354 -8.07 -5.49 -21.24
C GLU A 354 -6.54 -5.57 -21.36
N GLY A 355 -6.07 -6.44 -22.24
CA GLY A 355 -4.63 -6.69 -22.47
C GLY A 355 -3.95 -7.58 -21.44
N SER A 356 -4.57 -7.88 -20.28
CA SER A 356 -3.97 -8.74 -19.28
C SER A 356 -3.93 -10.22 -19.74
N LYS A 357 -2.96 -10.98 -19.18
CA LYS A 357 -2.85 -12.42 -19.43
C LYS A 357 -4.13 -13.16 -19.01
N ASN A 358 -4.77 -12.76 -17.93
CA ASN A 358 -5.98 -13.40 -17.43
C ASN A 358 -7.21 -13.05 -18.29
N ALA A 359 -7.30 -11.84 -18.83
CA ALA A 359 -8.38 -11.45 -19.73
C ALA A 359 -8.45 -12.33 -20.98
N ARG A 360 -7.29 -12.73 -21.52
CA ARG A 360 -7.24 -13.62 -22.71
C ARG A 360 -7.91 -14.98 -22.48
N LYS A 361 -7.86 -15.50 -21.25
CA LYS A 361 -8.50 -16.78 -20.90
C LYS A 361 -10.03 -16.72 -20.94
N TYR A 362 -10.59 -15.51 -20.80
CA TYR A 362 -12.03 -15.28 -20.72
C TYR A 362 -12.55 -14.47 -21.91
N ASP A 363 -11.76 -14.33 -22.98
CA ASP A 363 -12.08 -13.52 -24.17
C ASP A 363 -12.42 -12.05 -23.85
N CYS A 364 -11.81 -11.49 -22.77
CA CYS A 364 -12.01 -10.12 -22.32
C CYS A 364 -10.98 -9.16 -22.95
N ASN A 365 -10.96 -9.05 -24.29
CA ASN A 365 -9.93 -8.34 -25.03
C ASN A 365 -10.22 -6.84 -25.18
N THR A 366 -11.44 -6.41 -24.92
CA THR A 366 -11.86 -5.00 -24.99
C THR A 366 -12.48 -4.53 -23.68
N PRO A 367 -12.53 -3.22 -23.41
CA PRO A 367 -13.20 -2.66 -22.25
C PRO A 367 -14.63 -3.15 -22.06
N GLU A 368 -15.41 -3.22 -23.15
CA GLU A 368 -16.82 -3.63 -23.12
C GLU A 368 -16.96 -5.11 -22.72
N LYS A 369 -16.07 -5.99 -23.22
CA LYS A 369 -16.04 -7.41 -22.85
C LYS A 369 -15.64 -7.61 -21.39
N VAL A 370 -14.69 -6.81 -20.88
CA VAL A 370 -14.33 -6.79 -19.46
C VAL A 370 -15.53 -6.37 -18.61
N ASP A 371 -16.21 -5.28 -18.95
CA ASP A 371 -17.39 -4.79 -18.22
C ASP A 371 -18.54 -5.81 -18.24
N ALA A 372 -18.77 -6.46 -19.37
CA ALA A 372 -19.76 -7.53 -19.49
C ALA A 372 -19.39 -8.74 -18.61
N PHE A 373 -18.11 -9.13 -18.56
CA PHE A 373 -17.63 -10.21 -17.71
C PHE A 373 -17.89 -9.91 -16.23
N TYR A 374 -17.47 -8.74 -15.74
CA TYR A 374 -17.70 -8.33 -14.34
C TYR A 374 -19.20 -8.26 -14.05
N THR A 375 -19.99 -7.62 -14.91
CA THR A 375 -21.45 -7.49 -14.75
C THR A 375 -22.12 -8.85 -14.60
N ASN A 376 -21.83 -9.79 -15.49
CA ASN A 376 -22.43 -11.12 -15.49
C ASN A 376 -22.02 -11.91 -14.23
N ARG A 377 -20.72 -11.92 -13.89
CA ARG A 377 -20.23 -12.67 -12.73
C ARG A 377 -20.74 -12.09 -11.40
N ILE A 378 -20.76 -10.78 -11.25
CA ILE A 378 -21.28 -10.12 -10.06
C ILE A 378 -22.78 -10.40 -9.92
N ASN A 379 -23.57 -10.24 -10.97
CA ASN A 379 -25.01 -10.54 -10.91
C ASN A 379 -25.31 -11.99 -10.54
N GLN A 380 -24.49 -12.93 -11.02
CA GLN A 380 -24.62 -14.35 -10.66
C GLN A 380 -24.34 -14.61 -9.17
N LEU A 381 -23.35 -13.91 -8.56
CA LEU A 381 -22.78 -14.30 -7.28
C LEU A 381 -23.12 -13.36 -6.12
N LYS A 382 -23.50 -12.09 -6.35
CA LYS A 382 -23.71 -11.08 -5.30
C LYS A 382 -24.78 -11.45 -4.27
N GLY A 383 -25.76 -12.27 -4.63
CA GLY A 383 -26.79 -12.78 -3.71
C GLY A 383 -26.33 -13.92 -2.80
N HIS A 384 -25.18 -14.52 -3.09
CA HIS A 384 -24.73 -15.71 -2.37
C HIS A 384 -24.25 -15.39 -0.93
N PRO A 385 -24.68 -16.15 0.09
CA PRO A 385 -24.39 -15.86 1.50
C PRO A 385 -22.91 -15.84 1.87
N ALA A 386 -22.05 -16.58 1.19
CA ALA A 386 -20.63 -16.60 1.48
C ALA A 386 -19.88 -15.35 1.01
N VAL A 387 -20.42 -14.56 0.07
CA VAL A 387 -19.68 -13.42 -0.52
C VAL A 387 -19.41 -12.36 0.53
N LEU A 388 -18.13 -12.02 0.70
CA LEU A 388 -17.64 -10.96 1.58
C LEU A 388 -17.25 -9.69 0.79
N GLY A 389 -16.77 -9.85 -0.43
CA GLY A 389 -16.34 -8.76 -1.28
C GLY A 389 -15.71 -9.24 -2.58
N TRP A 390 -15.29 -8.29 -3.39
CA TRP A 390 -14.71 -8.50 -4.71
C TRP A 390 -13.21 -8.24 -4.68
N TYR A 391 -12.39 -9.28 -4.92
CA TYR A 391 -10.94 -9.14 -5.07
C TYR A 391 -10.61 -8.98 -6.55
N PHE A 392 -10.17 -7.80 -6.96
CA PHE A 392 -10.12 -7.47 -8.39
C PHE A 392 -8.76 -7.01 -8.90
N PHE A 393 -7.81 -6.64 -8.03
CA PHE A 393 -6.42 -6.45 -8.42
C PHE A 393 -5.42 -6.92 -7.36
N ASP A 394 -4.24 -7.30 -7.87
CA ASP A 394 -3.10 -7.79 -7.10
C ASP A 394 -1.82 -7.16 -7.70
N GLU A 395 -1.21 -6.22 -6.99
CA GLU A 395 0.02 -5.52 -7.37
C GLU A 395 0.06 -4.99 -8.84
N PRO A 396 -0.96 -4.33 -9.34
CA PRO A 396 -1.01 -3.92 -10.73
C PRO A 396 0.01 -2.80 -11.02
N PRO A 397 0.60 -2.75 -12.23
CA PRO A 397 1.47 -1.66 -12.63
C PRO A 397 0.69 -0.34 -12.83
N GLN A 398 1.31 0.81 -12.48
CA GLN A 398 0.67 2.14 -12.57
C GLN A 398 -0.04 2.45 -13.89
N PRO A 399 0.49 2.10 -15.09
CA PRO A 399 -0.21 2.37 -16.35
C PRO A 399 -1.60 1.74 -16.45
N THR A 400 -1.92 0.75 -15.61
CA THR A 400 -3.23 0.06 -15.62
C THR A 400 -4.25 0.69 -14.69
N ILE A 401 -3.90 1.73 -13.92
CA ILE A 401 -4.82 2.44 -13.01
C ILE A 401 -6.11 2.88 -13.71
N PRO A 402 -6.11 3.47 -14.92
CA PRO A 402 -7.34 3.85 -15.60
C PRO A 402 -8.28 2.67 -15.87
N CYS A 403 -7.72 1.49 -16.23
CA CYS A 403 -8.50 0.27 -16.45
C CYS A 403 -9.16 -0.20 -15.16
N TYR A 404 -8.43 -0.22 -14.04
CA TYR A 404 -8.97 -0.61 -12.73
C TYR A 404 -9.99 0.39 -12.19
N ARG A 405 -9.85 1.69 -12.48
CA ARG A 405 -10.87 2.69 -12.14
C ARG A 405 -12.19 2.36 -12.83
N ARG A 406 -12.17 2.11 -14.14
CA ARG A 406 -13.35 1.70 -14.89
C ARG A 406 -13.99 0.42 -14.35
N VAL A 407 -13.15 -0.57 -14.01
CA VAL A 407 -13.62 -1.83 -13.40
C VAL A 407 -14.27 -1.58 -12.03
N LEU A 408 -13.70 -0.73 -11.19
CA LEU A 408 -14.32 -0.34 -9.91
C LEU A 408 -15.68 0.32 -10.12
N ASP A 409 -15.80 1.23 -11.10
CA ASP A 409 -17.08 1.90 -11.41
C ASP A 409 -18.11 0.88 -11.88
N CYS A 410 -17.71 -0.11 -12.69
CA CYS A 410 -18.56 -1.24 -13.10
C CYS A 410 -19.01 -2.07 -11.88
N ILE A 411 -18.08 -2.45 -10.98
CA ILE A 411 -18.39 -3.18 -9.74
C ILE A 411 -19.40 -2.41 -8.90
N ARG A 412 -19.15 -1.13 -8.64
CA ARG A 412 -20.01 -0.26 -7.79
C ARG A 412 -21.42 -0.09 -8.37
N LYS A 413 -21.52 0.00 -9.70
CA LYS A 413 -22.80 0.11 -10.42
C LYS A 413 -23.63 -1.18 -10.33
N VAL A 414 -22.98 -2.34 -10.46
CA VAL A 414 -23.65 -3.65 -10.50
C VAL A 414 -23.97 -4.16 -9.09
N ASP A 415 -23.09 -3.88 -8.13
CA ASP A 415 -23.26 -4.27 -6.73
C ASP A 415 -22.91 -3.10 -5.80
N PRO A 416 -23.87 -2.32 -5.35
CA PRO A 416 -23.67 -1.23 -4.40
C PRO A 416 -23.38 -1.73 -2.97
N GLY A 417 -23.52 -3.02 -2.70
CA GLY A 417 -23.35 -3.62 -1.38
C GLY A 417 -21.92 -4.01 -1.09
N HIS A 418 -21.40 -5.07 -1.71
CA HIS A 418 -20.14 -5.68 -1.35
C HIS A 418 -18.93 -4.82 -1.75
N PRO A 419 -17.93 -4.65 -0.85
CA PRO A 419 -16.76 -3.83 -1.11
C PRO A 419 -15.79 -4.48 -2.10
N ALA A 420 -15.05 -3.63 -2.83
CA ALA A 420 -13.97 -4.01 -3.72
C ALA A 420 -12.61 -3.83 -3.02
N TRP A 421 -11.82 -4.92 -2.96
CA TRP A 421 -10.52 -4.99 -2.30
C TRP A 421 -9.41 -5.22 -3.32
N GLY A 422 -8.32 -4.47 -3.16
CA GLY A 422 -7.09 -4.64 -3.92
C GLY A 422 -5.86 -4.57 -3.04
N VAL A 423 -4.79 -5.26 -3.44
CA VAL A 423 -3.53 -5.35 -2.69
C VAL A 423 -2.39 -4.73 -3.48
N TYR A 424 -1.47 -4.05 -2.77
CA TYR A 424 -0.36 -3.35 -3.36
C TYR A 424 0.88 -3.31 -2.47
N HIS A 425 2.07 -3.50 -3.06
CA HIS A 425 3.34 -3.60 -2.32
C HIS A 425 4.20 -2.34 -2.39
N ARG A 426 4.01 -1.45 -3.38
CA ARG A 426 4.83 -0.24 -3.55
C ARG A 426 4.22 0.96 -2.83
N MET A 427 4.80 1.28 -1.69
CA MET A 427 4.31 2.36 -0.81
C MET A 427 4.56 3.77 -1.38
N ASP A 428 5.55 3.92 -2.23
CA ASP A 428 5.94 5.20 -2.84
C ASP A 428 4.87 5.81 -3.77
N VAL A 429 4.02 4.97 -4.35
CA VAL A 429 2.95 5.37 -5.28
C VAL A 429 1.55 4.95 -4.80
N LEU A 430 1.43 4.49 -3.57
CA LEU A 430 0.18 3.95 -3.03
C LEU A 430 -1.00 4.95 -3.12
N ARG A 431 -0.74 6.26 -2.99
CA ARG A 431 -1.76 7.31 -3.10
C ARG A 431 -2.52 7.28 -4.42
N GLU A 432 -1.88 6.87 -5.50
CA GLU A 432 -2.50 6.77 -6.82
C GLU A 432 -3.56 5.66 -6.89
N TYR A 433 -3.43 4.64 -6.02
CA TYR A 433 -4.35 3.50 -5.94
C TYR A 433 -5.51 3.69 -4.97
N VAL A 434 -5.44 4.68 -4.08
CA VAL A 434 -6.52 4.97 -3.11
C VAL A 434 -7.88 5.21 -3.77
N PRO A 435 -7.97 5.95 -4.90
CA PRO A 435 -9.26 6.19 -5.55
C PRO A 435 -9.84 5.00 -6.31
N ILE A 436 -9.08 3.92 -6.50
CA ILE A 436 -9.50 2.78 -7.32
C ILE A 436 -9.88 1.54 -6.51
N CYS A 437 -10.10 1.65 -5.21
CA CYS A 437 -10.60 0.56 -4.36
C CYS A 437 -11.48 1.11 -3.23
N ASP A 438 -12.34 0.25 -2.66
CA ASP A 438 -13.08 0.56 -1.44
C ASP A 438 -12.22 0.21 -0.21
N ILE A 439 -11.40 -0.81 -0.32
CA ILE A 439 -10.51 -1.32 0.72
C ILE A 439 -9.13 -1.53 0.10
N ILE A 440 -8.10 -1.09 0.81
CA ILE A 440 -6.71 -1.30 0.39
C ILE A 440 -6.03 -2.35 1.26
N GLY A 441 -5.23 -3.22 0.65
CA GLY A 441 -4.32 -4.13 1.33
C GLY A 441 -2.88 -3.80 0.99
N ILE A 442 -1.99 -4.08 1.92
CA ILE A 442 -0.55 -4.10 1.69
C ILE A 442 0.04 -5.42 2.17
N ASP A 443 1.10 -5.86 1.53
CA ASP A 443 1.67 -7.20 1.68
C ASP A 443 3.20 -7.22 1.80
N PRO A 444 3.78 -6.50 2.75
CA PRO A 444 5.22 -6.58 3.02
C PRO A 444 5.58 -7.95 3.61
N TYR A 445 6.55 -8.63 2.99
CA TYR A 445 7.03 -9.95 3.39
C TYR A 445 8.50 -9.87 3.84
N PRO A 446 8.77 -9.60 5.13
CA PRO A 446 10.12 -9.33 5.61
C PRO A 446 10.98 -10.59 5.80
N ILE A 447 10.41 -11.74 6.17
CA ILE A 447 11.15 -12.91 6.64
C ILE A 447 11.64 -13.76 5.45
N PRO A 448 12.89 -14.24 5.49
CA PRO A 448 13.89 -14.12 6.54
C PRO A 448 14.87 -12.93 6.37
N THR A 449 14.72 -12.13 5.31
CA THR A 449 15.73 -11.13 4.88
C THR A 449 15.72 -9.84 5.68
N LEU A 450 14.61 -9.51 6.31
CA LEU A 450 14.41 -8.32 7.15
C LEU A 450 13.77 -8.73 8.48
N PRO A 451 13.93 -7.94 9.55
CA PRO A 451 13.23 -8.19 10.80
C PRO A 451 11.72 -7.96 10.65
N ALA A 452 10.91 -8.68 11.45
CA ALA A 452 9.45 -8.54 11.44
C ALA A 452 8.97 -7.09 11.64
N GLY A 453 9.70 -6.28 12.40
CA GLY A 453 9.42 -4.86 12.61
C GLY A 453 9.51 -3.98 11.36
N ALA A 454 10.14 -4.45 10.28
CA ALA A 454 10.29 -3.70 9.03
C ALA A 454 8.94 -3.35 8.38
N ILE A 455 7.87 -4.13 8.65
CA ILE A 455 6.53 -3.87 8.11
C ILE A 455 5.93 -2.54 8.60
N THR A 456 6.28 -2.09 9.81
CA THR A 456 5.72 -0.87 10.42
C THR A 456 5.92 0.36 9.54
N LYS A 457 7.05 0.46 8.84
CA LYS A 457 7.29 1.58 7.92
C LYS A 457 6.28 1.59 6.77
N SER A 458 5.99 0.43 6.17
CA SER A 458 5.00 0.30 5.11
C SER A 458 3.59 0.60 5.63
N LEU A 459 3.24 0.11 6.81
CA LEU A 459 1.95 0.36 7.47
C LEU A 459 1.70 1.85 7.72
N ARG A 460 2.69 2.54 8.30
CA ARG A 460 2.60 3.99 8.56
C ARG A 460 2.45 4.78 7.26
N THR A 461 3.22 4.41 6.22
CA THR A 461 3.10 5.05 4.90
C THR A 461 1.73 4.81 4.28
N ALA A 462 1.20 3.58 4.34
CA ALA A 462 -0.14 3.27 3.84
C ALA A 462 -1.22 4.06 4.60
N ARG A 463 -1.15 4.09 5.93
CA ARG A 463 -2.10 4.84 6.76
C ARG A 463 -2.09 6.34 6.44
N GLN A 464 -0.91 6.93 6.22
CA GLN A 464 -0.77 8.31 5.77
C GLN A 464 -1.36 8.53 4.38
N ALA A 465 -1.12 7.60 3.45
CA ALA A 465 -1.64 7.70 2.09
C ALA A 465 -3.17 7.72 2.03
N ILE A 466 -3.84 6.95 2.90
CA ILE A 466 -5.31 6.85 2.94
C ILE A 466 -5.96 7.82 3.94
N PHE A 467 -5.18 8.56 4.74
CA PHE A 467 -5.65 9.44 5.82
C PHE A 467 -6.66 8.77 6.77
N GLY A 468 -6.58 7.45 6.94
CA GLY A 468 -7.53 6.66 7.73
C GLY A 468 -8.97 6.60 7.17
N ARG A 469 -9.22 6.96 5.90
CA ARG A 469 -10.54 7.01 5.26
C ARG A 469 -10.85 5.82 4.35
N ARG A 470 -9.99 4.84 4.33
CA ARG A 470 -10.24 3.53 3.71
C ARG A 470 -9.92 2.43 4.71
N ALA A 471 -10.70 1.38 4.69
CA ALA A 471 -10.37 0.18 5.43
C ALA A 471 -9.07 -0.42 4.90
N MET A 472 -8.25 -0.97 5.81
CA MET A 472 -7.02 -1.68 5.49
C MET A 472 -7.19 -3.16 5.81
N TRP A 473 -7.26 -4.01 4.78
CA TRP A 473 -7.21 -5.47 4.94
C TRP A 473 -5.87 -5.97 4.43
N ASN A 474 -4.95 -6.16 5.36
CA ASN A 474 -3.55 -6.40 5.06
C ASN A 474 -3.21 -7.89 4.98
N VAL A 475 -2.05 -8.18 4.39
CA VAL A 475 -1.64 -9.53 4.03
C VAL A 475 -0.35 -9.92 4.77
N PRO A 476 -0.47 -10.47 6.00
CA PRO A 476 0.69 -10.98 6.73
C PRO A 476 1.40 -12.12 6.00
N GLN A 477 2.73 -12.17 6.12
CA GLN A 477 3.52 -13.29 5.63
C GLN A 477 3.26 -14.55 6.46
N THR A 478 2.78 -15.61 5.78
CA THR A 478 2.54 -16.94 6.37
C THR A 478 3.06 -18.03 5.45
N PHE A 479 4.28 -17.83 4.92
CA PHE A 479 4.95 -18.75 4.00
C PHE A 479 6.46 -18.62 4.09
N ASN A 480 7.18 -19.64 3.63
CA ASN A 480 8.57 -19.56 3.23
C ASN A 480 8.65 -19.30 1.72
N TRP A 481 9.71 -18.68 1.23
CA TRP A 481 9.83 -18.37 -0.19
C TRP A 481 9.97 -19.60 -1.08
N GLY A 482 10.46 -20.72 -0.52
CA GLY A 482 10.73 -21.97 -1.26
C GLY A 482 11.76 -21.78 -2.36
N ARG A 483 12.66 -20.81 -2.21
CA ARG A 483 13.62 -20.38 -3.22
C ARG A 483 15.05 -20.55 -2.71
N LYS A 484 15.91 -21.12 -3.54
CA LYS A 484 17.34 -21.35 -3.21
C LYS A 484 18.15 -20.05 -3.13
N ASP A 485 17.68 -18.98 -3.77
CA ASP A 485 18.30 -17.65 -3.78
C ASP A 485 17.92 -16.79 -2.56
N VAL A 486 17.05 -17.28 -1.68
CA VAL A 486 16.73 -16.63 -0.41
C VAL A 486 17.57 -17.26 0.70
N PRO A 487 18.57 -16.56 1.26
CA PRO A 487 19.39 -17.10 2.33
C PRO A 487 18.55 -17.46 3.57
N ASN A 488 18.79 -18.64 4.14
CA ASN A 488 18.09 -19.12 5.34
C ASN A 488 16.56 -19.11 5.21
N ASP A 489 16.07 -19.46 4.01
CA ASP A 489 14.62 -19.47 3.75
C ASP A 489 13.88 -20.36 4.73
N ARG A 490 12.89 -19.80 5.40
CA ARG A 490 12.10 -20.45 6.44
C ARG A 490 10.74 -19.82 6.60
N PHE A 491 9.85 -20.53 7.24
CA PHE A 491 8.60 -19.98 7.75
C PHE A 491 8.88 -19.00 8.91
N PRO A 492 8.06 -17.93 9.11
CA PRO A 492 8.19 -17.06 10.27
C PRO A 492 8.01 -17.82 11.59
N THR A 493 8.81 -17.51 12.60
CA THR A 493 8.64 -18.06 13.96
C THR A 493 7.31 -17.59 14.59
N GLU A 494 6.87 -18.25 15.66
CA GLU A 494 5.66 -17.84 16.39
C GLU A 494 5.74 -16.38 16.88
N ASP A 495 6.90 -15.95 17.38
CA ASP A 495 7.10 -14.58 17.85
C ASP A 495 7.12 -13.56 16.71
N GLU A 496 7.69 -13.91 15.55
CA GLU A 496 7.63 -13.06 14.35
C GLU A 496 6.20 -12.96 13.80
N LEU A 497 5.46 -14.07 13.74
CA LEU A 497 4.03 -14.07 13.38
C LEU A 497 3.24 -13.16 14.33
N ARG A 498 3.41 -13.34 15.63
CA ARG A 498 2.74 -12.53 16.66
C ARG A 498 3.08 -11.05 16.49
N SER A 499 4.37 -10.74 16.35
CA SER A 499 4.84 -9.39 16.12
C SER A 499 4.19 -8.77 14.88
N MET A 500 4.22 -9.44 13.72
CA MET A 500 3.59 -8.95 12.48
C MET A 500 2.09 -8.74 12.64
N TYR A 501 1.34 -9.74 13.13
CA TYR A 501 -0.12 -9.65 13.27
C TYR A 501 -0.52 -8.47 14.16
N TRP A 502 0.14 -8.29 15.30
CA TRP A 502 -0.18 -7.22 16.24
C TRP A 502 0.33 -5.84 15.77
N GLN A 503 1.42 -5.76 15.02
CA GLN A 503 1.83 -4.52 14.36
C GLN A 503 0.79 -4.06 13.33
N TYR A 504 0.28 -4.98 12.47
CA TYR A 504 -0.81 -4.66 11.54
C TYR A 504 -2.01 -4.06 12.28
N ILE A 505 -2.43 -4.69 13.39
CA ILE A 505 -3.59 -4.25 14.18
C ILE A 505 -3.30 -2.92 14.87
N ALA A 506 -2.12 -2.74 15.46
CA ALA A 506 -1.71 -1.50 16.11
C ALA A 506 -1.67 -0.32 15.14
N ASP A 507 -1.19 -0.55 13.92
CA ASP A 507 -1.14 0.46 12.86
C ASP A 507 -2.45 0.61 12.06
N GLY A 508 -3.54 -0.03 12.48
CA GLY A 508 -4.89 0.28 12.03
C GLY A 508 -5.52 -0.67 11.03
N ALA A 509 -5.02 -1.89 10.90
CA ALA A 509 -5.67 -2.91 10.08
C ALA A 509 -7.10 -3.19 10.56
N ASN A 510 -8.01 -3.33 9.60
CA ASN A 510 -9.42 -3.68 9.78
C ASN A 510 -9.73 -5.11 9.34
N GLY A 511 -8.72 -5.84 8.85
CA GLY A 511 -8.76 -7.25 8.48
C GLY A 511 -7.36 -7.77 8.19
N LEU A 512 -7.16 -9.07 8.36
CA LEU A 512 -5.90 -9.77 8.12
C LEU A 512 -6.16 -11.03 7.29
N ILE A 513 -5.57 -11.10 6.09
CA ILE A 513 -5.71 -12.24 5.18
C ILE A 513 -4.32 -12.73 4.79
N GLY A 514 -3.78 -13.69 5.55
CA GLY A 514 -2.39 -14.16 5.41
C GLY A 514 -2.08 -14.84 4.08
N TYR A 515 -0.95 -14.54 3.49
CA TYR A 515 -0.45 -15.22 2.31
C TYR A 515 0.56 -16.29 2.70
N SER A 516 0.37 -17.60 2.43
CA SER A 516 -0.86 -18.17 1.90
C SER A 516 -1.02 -19.62 2.39
N PHE A 517 -2.25 -20.01 2.66
CA PHE A 517 -2.59 -21.39 2.99
C PHE A 517 -2.30 -22.35 1.83
N ALA A 518 -2.43 -21.87 0.58
CA ALA A 518 -2.09 -22.65 -0.61
C ALA A 518 -0.61 -23.10 -0.62
N TRP A 519 0.30 -22.21 -0.21
CA TRP A 519 1.73 -22.55 -0.12
C TRP A 519 2.01 -23.53 1.01
N MET A 520 1.39 -23.33 2.17
CA MET A 520 1.50 -24.25 3.30
C MET A 520 1.02 -25.66 2.92
N LEU A 521 -0.14 -25.77 2.22
CA LEU A 521 -0.65 -27.06 1.77
C LEU A 521 0.26 -27.75 0.75
N ARG A 522 0.88 -27.00 -0.16
CA ARG A 522 1.85 -27.52 -1.11
C ARG A 522 3.05 -28.13 -0.38
N ASP A 523 3.51 -27.49 0.66
CA ASP A 523 4.68 -27.93 1.42
C ASP A 523 4.32 -29.09 2.37
N ARG A 524 3.05 -29.24 2.77
CA ARG A 524 2.56 -30.36 3.59
C ARG A 524 2.87 -31.74 2.99
N GLU A 525 2.78 -31.87 1.67
CA GLU A 525 3.03 -33.15 1.00
C GLU A 525 4.53 -33.52 1.02
N LYS A 526 5.41 -32.52 1.12
CA LYS A 526 6.87 -32.67 1.12
C LYS A 526 7.45 -32.82 2.53
N ALA A 527 6.90 -32.07 3.49
CA ALA A 527 7.38 -31.99 4.86
C ALA A 527 6.18 -31.85 5.83
N PRO A 528 5.44 -32.95 6.11
CA PRO A 528 4.24 -32.91 6.96
C PRO A 528 4.51 -32.36 8.36
N ALA A 529 5.63 -32.70 8.97
CA ALA A 529 5.98 -32.24 10.32
C ALA A 529 6.24 -30.72 10.37
N ASP A 530 6.83 -30.16 9.33
CA ASP A 530 7.01 -28.70 9.23
C ASP A 530 5.66 -28.01 9.06
N PHE A 531 4.77 -28.55 8.23
CA PHE A 531 3.40 -28.03 8.11
C PHE A 531 2.68 -28.04 9.45
N ASP A 532 2.70 -29.13 10.19
CA ASP A 532 1.98 -29.27 11.45
C ASP A 532 2.49 -28.26 12.49
N ARG A 533 3.81 -28.07 12.58
CA ARG A 533 4.46 -27.08 13.44
C ARG A 533 4.04 -25.64 13.06
N ASP A 534 4.18 -25.29 11.78
CA ASP A 534 3.95 -23.96 11.26
C ASP A 534 2.46 -23.59 11.31
N TRP A 535 1.59 -24.56 11.00
CA TRP A 535 0.15 -24.41 11.13
C TRP A 535 -0.29 -24.22 12.58
N ALA A 536 0.27 -24.99 13.53
CA ALA A 536 -0.02 -24.84 14.95
C ALA A 536 0.37 -23.45 15.47
N SER A 537 1.58 -22.97 15.10
CA SER A 537 2.07 -21.64 15.47
C SER A 537 1.17 -20.52 14.92
N LEU A 538 0.80 -20.63 13.64
CA LEU A 538 -0.11 -19.68 13.00
C LEU A 538 -1.50 -19.68 13.63
N CYS A 539 -2.07 -20.86 13.87
CA CYS A 539 -3.38 -21.00 14.50
C CYS A 539 -3.40 -20.44 15.93
N LYS A 540 -2.30 -20.59 16.67
CA LYS A 540 -2.15 -20.02 18.01
C LYS A 540 -2.21 -18.49 17.95
N VAL A 541 -1.39 -17.86 17.10
CA VAL A 541 -1.33 -16.40 16.94
C VAL A 541 -2.67 -15.85 16.42
N ALA A 542 -3.24 -16.45 15.38
CA ALA A 542 -4.53 -16.03 14.85
C ALA A 542 -5.67 -16.24 15.89
N GLY A 543 -5.56 -17.26 16.74
CA GLY A 543 -6.48 -17.49 17.85
C GLY A 543 -6.40 -16.42 18.94
N GLU A 544 -5.21 -15.88 19.20
CA GLU A 544 -5.02 -14.73 20.08
C GLU A 544 -5.75 -13.50 19.54
N VAL A 545 -5.60 -13.21 18.24
CA VAL A 545 -6.33 -12.13 17.56
C VAL A 545 -7.83 -12.35 17.58
N LYS A 546 -8.30 -13.59 17.28
CA LYS A 546 -9.73 -13.93 17.29
C LYS A 546 -10.39 -13.60 18.63
N LYS A 547 -9.73 -13.89 19.75
CA LYS A 547 -10.22 -13.56 21.10
C LYS A 547 -10.38 -12.06 21.32
N MET A 548 -9.56 -11.25 20.64
CA MET A 548 -9.57 -9.79 20.76
C MET A 548 -10.47 -9.08 19.74
N ILE A 549 -11.03 -9.79 18.75
CA ILE A 549 -11.91 -9.19 17.73
C ILE A 549 -13.03 -8.32 18.35
N PRO A 550 -13.76 -8.73 19.40
CA PRO A 550 -14.81 -7.90 20.01
C PRO A 550 -14.27 -6.58 20.57
N VAL A 551 -13.01 -6.53 21.00
CA VAL A 551 -12.32 -5.32 21.48
C VAL A 551 -11.84 -4.49 20.31
N ILE A 552 -11.18 -5.10 19.32
CA ILE A 552 -10.65 -4.43 18.11
C ILE A 552 -11.77 -3.73 17.33
N LEU A 553 -12.97 -4.30 17.33
CA LEU A 553 -14.15 -3.74 16.66
C LEU A 553 -14.90 -2.68 17.48
N SER A 554 -14.49 -2.43 18.74
CA SER A 554 -15.11 -1.38 19.54
C SER A 554 -14.85 0.01 18.94
N VAL A 555 -15.85 0.88 19.06
CA VAL A 555 -15.80 2.30 18.69
C VAL A 555 -15.98 3.22 19.90
N ASP A 556 -15.92 2.64 21.10
CA ASP A 556 -15.97 3.42 22.34
C ASP A 556 -14.81 4.43 22.38
N PRO A 557 -15.02 5.63 22.90
CA PRO A 557 -13.96 6.64 23.01
C PRO A 557 -12.74 6.12 23.76
N THR A 558 -11.56 6.44 23.27
CA THR A 558 -10.28 6.03 23.87
C THR A 558 -9.42 7.23 24.24
N PRO A 559 -8.62 7.17 25.30
CA PRO A 559 -7.61 8.18 25.59
C PRO A 559 -6.57 8.23 24.47
N ALA A 560 -6.00 9.40 24.21
CA ALA A 560 -4.85 9.53 23.33
C ALA A 560 -3.64 8.77 23.92
N LEU A 561 -2.82 8.18 23.06
CA LEU A 561 -1.59 7.52 23.45
C LEU A 561 -0.35 8.30 22.95
N ALA A 562 0.67 8.37 23.79
CA ALA A 562 1.99 8.87 23.43
C ALA A 562 3.06 7.86 23.85
N ALA A 563 3.80 7.33 22.88
CA ALA A 563 4.96 6.48 23.12
C ALA A 563 6.22 7.33 23.27
N SER A 564 7.13 6.93 24.18
CA SER A 564 8.39 7.63 24.43
C SER A 564 9.42 7.50 23.31
N THR A 565 9.23 6.57 22.39
CA THR A 565 10.13 6.30 21.27
C THR A 565 9.36 5.83 20.03
N GLN A 566 9.96 6.00 18.85
CA GLN A 566 9.46 5.46 17.58
C GLN A 566 9.82 3.97 17.39
N ASP A 567 10.63 3.39 18.26
CA ASP A 567 11.02 1.98 18.25
C ASP A 567 9.88 1.05 18.67
N VAL A 568 8.72 1.61 19.01
CA VAL A 568 7.48 0.88 19.27
C VAL A 568 6.32 1.44 18.48
N THR A 569 5.34 0.58 18.15
CA THR A 569 3.99 1.01 17.75
C THR A 569 2.99 0.60 18.83
N CYS A 570 1.96 1.43 19.05
CA CYS A 570 0.94 1.15 20.05
C CYS A 570 -0.43 1.63 19.63
N ARG A 571 -1.47 0.96 20.18
CA ARG A 571 -2.87 1.33 20.00
C ARG A 571 -3.68 0.95 21.23
N CYS A 572 -4.78 1.67 21.47
CA CYS A 572 -5.75 1.28 22.49
C CYS A 572 -7.16 1.19 21.96
N TRP A 573 -7.97 0.43 22.69
CA TRP A 573 -9.41 0.30 22.52
C TRP A 573 -10.08 0.39 23.88
N ALA A 574 -11.28 0.98 23.92
CA ALA A 574 -12.14 0.94 25.08
C ALA A 574 -13.25 -0.08 24.86
N LYS A 575 -13.54 -0.89 25.85
CA LYS A 575 -14.67 -1.81 25.82
C LYS A 575 -15.09 -2.21 27.25
N ASP A 576 -16.40 -2.14 27.52
CA ASP A 576 -16.98 -2.54 28.80
C ASP A 576 -16.31 -1.86 30.01
N GLY A 577 -15.99 -0.56 29.88
CA GLY A 577 -15.33 0.26 30.92
C GLY A 577 -13.85 -0.02 31.12
N LEU A 578 -13.23 -0.86 30.30
CA LEU A 578 -11.81 -1.19 30.32
C LEU A 578 -11.09 -0.58 29.13
N ILE A 579 -9.79 -0.28 29.27
CA ILE A 579 -8.90 0.09 28.19
C ILE A 579 -7.94 -1.08 27.91
N TYR A 580 -7.82 -1.43 26.65
CA TYR A 580 -6.88 -2.44 26.16
C TYR A 580 -5.80 -1.73 25.38
N VAL A 581 -4.55 -1.92 25.75
CA VAL A 581 -3.40 -1.28 25.09
C VAL A 581 -2.48 -2.36 24.56
N VAL A 582 -2.22 -2.34 23.26
CA VAL A 582 -1.16 -3.15 22.64
C VAL A 582 0.07 -2.28 22.40
N VAL A 583 1.24 -2.84 22.67
CA VAL A 583 2.56 -2.24 22.38
C VAL A 583 3.40 -3.30 21.69
N CYS A 584 3.96 -2.97 20.51
CA CYS A 584 4.82 -3.86 19.73
C CYS A 584 6.21 -3.24 19.57
N ASN A 585 7.25 -4.02 19.81
CA ASN A 585 8.62 -3.68 19.45
C ASN A 585 8.79 -3.79 17.91
N VAL A 586 9.23 -2.72 17.26
CA VAL A 586 9.38 -2.65 15.78
C VAL A 586 10.83 -2.58 15.31
N VAL A 587 11.78 -2.80 16.21
CA VAL A 587 13.22 -2.82 15.88
C VAL A 587 13.86 -4.17 16.25
N PRO A 588 14.95 -4.57 15.57
CA PRO A 588 15.61 -5.88 15.77
C PRO A 588 16.55 -5.88 16.99
N LYS A 589 16.05 -5.40 18.10
CA LYS A 589 16.79 -5.36 19.40
C LYS A 589 15.79 -5.21 20.55
N PRO A 590 16.18 -5.58 21.78
CA PRO A 590 15.36 -5.28 22.96
C PRO A 590 15.10 -3.77 23.11
N VAL A 591 13.88 -3.43 23.54
CA VAL A 591 13.42 -2.05 23.76
C VAL A 591 12.82 -1.89 25.15
N GLU A 592 13.20 -0.82 25.85
CA GLU A 592 12.46 -0.31 26.99
C GLU A 592 11.74 0.98 26.56
N ALA A 593 10.42 1.02 26.76
CA ALA A 593 9.59 2.14 26.35
C ALA A 593 8.50 2.42 27.38
N THR A 594 8.01 3.67 27.37
CA THR A 594 6.80 4.04 28.10
C THR A 594 5.72 4.48 27.13
N VAL A 595 4.46 4.19 27.49
CA VAL A 595 3.27 4.62 26.77
C VAL A 595 2.36 5.36 27.74
N THR A 596 2.17 6.65 27.51
CA THR A 596 1.35 7.53 28.37
C THR A 596 -0.06 7.68 27.76
N LEU A 597 -1.07 7.52 28.61
CA LEU A 597 -2.47 7.79 28.28
C LEU A 597 -2.79 9.26 28.60
N GLY A 598 -3.41 9.98 27.64
CA GLY A 598 -3.65 11.42 27.74
C GLY A 598 -4.57 11.85 28.89
N GLU A 599 -5.47 10.96 29.32
CA GLU A 599 -6.45 11.24 30.38
C GLU A 599 -6.76 10.01 31.22
N GLY A 600 -7.44 10.22 32.35
CA GLY A 600 -7.78 9.15 33.31
C GLY A 600 -6.66 8.82 34.28
N LYS A 601 -6.99 7.98 35.27
CA LYS A 601 -6.06 7.30 36.17
C LYS A 601 -6.34 5.82 36.09
N TRP A 602 -5.32 5.02 35.85
CA TRP A 602 -5.46 3.63 35.45
C TRP A 602 -4.62 2.70 36.33
N GLU A 603 -5.07 1.47 36.46
CA GLU A 603 -4.32 0.37 37.04
C GLU A 603 -4.43 -0.87 36.15
N ILE A 604 -3.44 -1.73 36.18
CA ILE A 604 -3.45 -2.98 35.39
C ILE A 604 -4.49 -3.92 35.97
N ALA A 605 -5.46 -4.31 35.13
CA ALA A 605 -6.48 -5.32 35.42
C ALA A 605 -6.12 -6.71 34.89
N GLY A 606 -5.07 -6.80 34.08
CA GLY A 606 -4.54 -8.02 33.50
C GLY A 606 -3.73 -7.74 32.23
N HIS A 607 -2.95 -8.71 31.82
CA HIS A 607 -2.18 -8.70 30.58
C HIS A 607 -2.19 -10.09 29.94
N ALA A 608 -1.88 -10.15 28.65
CA ALA A 608 -1.63 -11.42 27.99
C ALA A 608 -0.29 -12.01 28.47
N ALA A 609 -0.16 -13.32 28.37
CA ALA A 609 1.03 -14.04 28.82
C ALA A 609 2.25 -13.90 27.89
N TRP A 610 2.42 -12.72 27.26
CA TRP A 610 3.56 -12.45 26.37
C TRP A 610 4.62 -11.63 27.10
N THR A 611 4.75 -10.35 26.75
CA THR A 611 5.65 -9.47 27.48
C THR A 611 4.88 -8.71 28.55
N PRO A 612 5.24 -8.84 29.83
CA PRO A 612 4.57 -8.13 30.90
C PRO A 612 4.84 -6.64 30.83
N ALA A 613 3.91 -5.86 31.39
CA ALA A 613 4.03 -4.42 31.52
C ALA A 613 3.75 -4.03 32.98
N GLU A 614 4.27 -2.88 33.39
CA GLU A 614 4.03 -2.32 34.71
C GLU A 614 3.53 -0.88 34.61
N MET A 615 2.83 -0.39 35.62
CA MET A 615 2.52 1.04 35.71
C MET A 615 3.75 1.79 36.25
N ALA A 616 4.26 2.74 35.49
CA ALA A 616 5.28 3.66 35.95
C ALA A 616 4.66 4.78 36.84
N ASP A 617 3.42 5.17 36.51
CA ASP A 617 2.55 6.06 37.29
C ASP A 617 1.08 5.80 36.91
N ALA A 618 0.16 6.61 37.41
CA ALA A 618 -1.29 6.41 37.17
C ALA A 618 -1.74 6.57 35.70
N ARG A 619 -0.86 7.01 34.79
CA ARG A 619 -1.16 7.20 33.37
C ARG A 619 -0.17 6.55 32.43
N THR A 620 0.96 6.07 32.94
CA THR A 620 2.09 5.64 32.13
C THR A 620 2.37 4.16 32.33
N ILE A 621 2.31 3.41 31.24
CA ILE A 621 2.72 2.01 31.17
C ILE A 621 4.20 1.95 30.78
N ARG A 622 4.98 1.13 31.47
CA ARG A 622 6.35 0.77 31.10
C ARG A 622 6.40 -0.64 30.58
N VAL A 623 7.10 -0.85 29.48
CA VAL A 623 7.37 -2.17 28.89
C VAL A 623 8.84 -2.38 28.63
N LYS A 624 9.32 -3.61 28.90
CA LYS A 624 10.65 -4.09 28.51
C LYS A 624 10.45 -5.27 27.59
N MET A 625 10.67 -5.06 26.32
CA MET A 625 10.32 -6.04 25.28
C MET A 625 11.58 -6.59 24.62
N PRO A 626 11.68 -7.91 24.42
CA PRO A 626 12.69 -8.50 23.55
C PRO A 626 12.45 -8.06 22.10
N GLU A 627 13.35 -8.46 21.18
CA GLU A 627 13.09 -8.43 19.76
C GLU A 627 11.77 -9.19 19.46
N ASN A 628 10.97 -8.66 18.54
CA ASN A 628 9.61 -9.17 18.21
C ASN A 628 8.63 -9.17 19.40
N GLY A 629 8.95 -8.50 20.50
CA GLY A 629 8.13 -8.46 21.69
C GLY A 629 6.80 -7.75 21.45
N VAL A 630 5.73 -8.33 22.02
CA VAL A 630 4.38 -7.76 22.03
C VAL A 630 3.88 -7.76 23.47
N SER A 631 3.33 -6.64 23.91
CA SER A 631 2.65 -6.51 25.20
C SER A 631 1.20 -6.13 24.95
N LEU A 632 0.27 -6.86 25.56
CA LEU A 632 -1.16 -6.54 25.55
C LEU A 632 -1.64 -6.39 26.98
N VAL A 633 -1.99 -5.17 27.37
CA VAL A 633 -2.37 -4.80 28.73
C VAL A 633 -3.82 -4.42 28.79
N ARG A 634 -4.51 -4.90 29.80
CA ARG A 634 -5.87 -4.49 30.14
C ARG A 634 -5.83 -3.58 31.37
N LEU A 635 -6.36 -2.38 31.24
CA LEU A 635 -6.42 -1.36 32.28
C LEU A 635 -7.85 -1.14 32.75
N ARG A 636 -8.01 -0.80 34.02
CA ARG A 636 -9.26 -0.31 34.59
C ARG A 636 -9.05 1.06 35.25
N PRO A 637 -10.09 1.89 35.33
CA PRO A 637 -10.01 3.15 36.08
C PRO A 637 -9.65 2.89 37.54
N MET A 638 -8.74 3.69 38.11
CA MET A 638 -8.46 3.63 39.55
C MET A 638 -9.70 4.03 40.35
N GLY A 639 -10.03 3.29 41.41
CA GLY A 639 -11.24 3.48 42.20
C GLY A 639 -12.50 2.83 41.62
N PHE A 640 -12.37 1.99 40.59
CA PHE A 640 -13.47 1.22 40.02
C PHE A 640 -13.94 0.15 40.99
N ILE A 641 -15.11 0.40 41.63
CA ILE A 641 -15.72 -0.57 42.53
C ILE A 641 -16.52 -1.57 41.67
N ARG A 642 -16.12 -2.85 41.67
CA ARG A 642 -16.93 -3.94 41.07
C ARG A 642 -18.28 -4.00 41.74
N GLY A 643 -19.33 -3.60 41.06
CA GLY A 643 -20.70 -3.79 41.56
C GLY A 643 -21.75 -2.74 41.21
N LEU A 644 -21.40 -1.62 40.56
CA LEU A 644 -22.31 -0.53 40.23
C LEU A 644 -22.96 -0.60 38.82
N PHE A 645 -22.59 -1.58 38.00
CA PHE A 645 -23.23 -1.84 36.70
C PHE A 645 -23.56 -3.32 36.60
N LYS A 646 -24.76 -3.69 37.07
CA LYS A 646 -25.47 -4.91 36.67
C LYS A 646 -26.48 -4.57 35.59
#